data_7700e3753324ff4a87e899f45327bcc0
#
_entry.id   7700e3753324ff4a87e899f45327bcc0
#
_cell.length_a   1.000
_cell.length_b   1.000
_cell.length_c   1.000
_cell.angle_alpha   90.00
_cell.angle_beta   90.00
_cell.angle_gamma   90.00
#
_symmetry.space_group_name_H-M   'P 1'
#
loop_
_entity.id
_entity.type
_entity.pdbx_description
1 polymer ?
#
loop_
_entity_poly.entity_id
_entity_poly.type
_entity_poly.pdbx_seq_one_letter_code
_entity_poly.pdbx_strand_id
1 'polypeptide(L)'
;MKNLFIIIFTSLFLVNCNNSNPMMKQWSNKSLEFGGVPAFDKMSPELVKEAMLKGMEISLSDYDKIANNLDAPTFENTIEEMERSGKLLSDVYPYYGILSSNMSTPEFRKIQGELAPKLSEYSSKISQNEKLFERVSAIYNSSKINPLEDDQQRVLDLTYKSFAMNGAALNNDKKKRYAEINLELSKLYNDFSNNVLHDEENYVTYLDESQLDGLSDGFIKSAKKIAQDKGFEDKYAITNTRSSMDPFLTYSTNRALREVVWKNYYSRGDNGDEFDNNKIIAEILRLRKERVGLLGYENYAQWRLQDRMAKNPENAMALMEAVWPAAIARVDEEVADMQKVANKLSNSKITIEPWDYRYYAEKVRKLKYDLDSDEVKQYLQLDKLTDAMFYVAGELFNYKFIALEKGRIPVFHEDVNVWEVQDKSSGEHIGLWYLDPYARQGKRSGAWATTYRSHTTMDGKTNVLASNNSNFVKPAPGEALLVSWDDATTFFHEFGHALHFFASNVKYPTLNSGVRDYTEFQSQLLERWLSTDRVINQFLVHNKTGDPMPKELVDKIKKASTFNQGFETTEYLASAIMDMKFHLTDPSNIDVDKFEKETLDDLKMPSELPMRHRTPHFGHVFSGEGYATAYYGYMWADVLTSDASEAFAEAPGGFYDKDVAKKLVDYLFSPRNSIDPAEAYRLFRGRDANIEALMRDRGFPFK
;
A
#
# COMPACT_ATOMS: atom_id res chain seq x y z
N MET A 1 -25.56 43.66 -74.87
CA MET A 1 -26.23 42.83 -73.88
C MET A 1 -25.21 41.81 -73.33
N LYS A 2 -24.54 42.16 -72.24
CA LYS A 2 -23.52 41.33 -71.58
C LYS A 2 -24.01 40.97 -70.21
N ASN A 3 -24.32 39.72 -69.98
CA ASN A 3 -24.70 39.22 -68.65
C ASN A 3 -23.48 39.10 -67.77
N LEU A 4 -23.52 39.80 -66.62
CA LEU A 4 -22.51 39.75 -65.59
C LEU A 4 -22.99 38.76 -64.52
N PHE A 5 -22.30 37.59 -64.45
CA PHE A 5 -22.47 36.60 -63.36
C PHE A 5 -21.63 37.06 -62.16
N ILE A 6 -22.30 37.42 -61.07
CA ILE A 6 -21.64 37.67 -59.77
C ILE A 6 -21.61 36.31 -59.02
N ILE A 7 -20.40 35.75 -58.91
CA ILE A 7 -20.13 34.58 -58.03
C ILE A 7 -19.86 35.12 -56.63
N ILE A 8 -20.83 34.90 -55.70
CA ILE A 8 -20.64 35.17 -54.28
C ILE A 8 -19.89 33.96 -53.69
N PHE A 9 -18.59 34.16 -53.36
CA PHE A 9 -17.81 33.23 -52.56
C PHE A 9 -18.21 33.39 -51.10
N THR A 10 -19.09 32.53 -50.58
CA THR A 10 -19.31 32.32 -49.16
C THR A 10 -18.15 31.52 -48.57
N SER A 11 -17.18 32.25 -48.03
CA SER A 11 -16.13 31.62 -47.21
C SER A 11 -16.78 31.14 -45.89
N LEU A 12 -17.05 29.84 -45.83
CA LEU A 12 -17.28 29.15 -44.56
C LEU A 12 -16.00 29.24 -43.75
N PHE A 13 -15.93 30.12 -42.78
CA PHE A 13 -14.98 30.03 -41.69
C PHE A 13 -15.38 28.81 -40.84
N LEU A 14 -14.79 27.68 -41.14
CA LEU A 14 -14.70 26.58 -40.18
C LEU A 14 -13.82 27.09 -39.02
N VAL A 15 -14.43 27.57 -37.98
CA VAL A 15 -13.79 27.74 -36.68
C VAL A 15 -13.48 26.33 -36.21
N ASN A 16 -12.27 25.86 -36.54
CA ASN A 16 -11.67 24.69 -35.90
C ASN A 16 -11.36 25.08 -34.46
N CYS A 17 -12.35 24.94 -33.55
CA CYS A 17 -12.09 24.85 -32.13
C CYS A 17 -11.37 23.50 -31.88
N ASN A 18 -10.05 23.48 -32.18
CA ASN A 18 -9.17 22.46 -31.65
C ASN A 18 -8.96 22.71 -30.16
N ASN A 19 -10.00 22.54 -29.34
CA ASN A 19 -9.84 22.30 -27.93
C ASN A 19 -9.37 20.83 -27.79
N SER A 20 -8.10 20.56 -28.10
CA SER A 20 -7.52 19.27 -27.82
C SER A 20 -7.48 19.09 -26.30
N ASN A 21 -8.11 18.03 -25.79
CA ASN A 21 -8.09 17.68 -24.38
C ASN A 21 -6.64 17.71 -23.85
N PRO A 22 -6.30 18.57 -22.89
CA PRO A 22 -4.92 18.69 -22.39
C PRO A 22 -4.41 17.40 -21.72
N MET A 23 -5.30 16.51 -21.25
CA MET A 23 -4.91 15.21 -20.68
C MET A 23 -4.42 14.21 -21.75
N MET A 24 -4.77 14.43 -23.02
CA MET A 24 -4.26 13.63 -24.16
C MET A 24 -2.91 14.11 -24.68
N LYS A 25 -2.42 15.24 -24.18
CA LYS A 25 -1.11 15.74 -24.57
C LYS A 25 -0.04 14.92 -23.89
N GLN A 26 0.84 14.34 -24.70
CA GLN A 26 2.02 13.63 -24.22
C GLN A 26 2.93 14.60 -23.46
N TRP A 27 2.94 14.53 -22.15
CA TRP A 27 3.74 15.40 -21.27
C TRP A 27 5.11 14.79 -20.95
N SER A 28 5.24 13.45 -20.96
CA SER A 28 6.51 12.77 -20.75
C SER A 28 7.40 12.89 -21.99
N ASN A 29 8.27 13.91 -22.00
CA ASN A 29 9.16 14.24 -23.13
C ASN A 29 10.49 14.79 -22.63
N LYS A 30 11.59 14.15 -23.02
CA LYS A 30 12.97 14.46 -22.59
C LYS A 30 13.44 15.88 -22.97
N SER A 31 12.86 16.49 -24.00
CA SER A 31 13.21 17.86 -24.39
C SER A 31 12.59 18.94 -23.51
N LEU A 32 11.66 18.56 -22.62
CA LEU A 32 11.03 19.47 -21.67
C LEU A 32 11.82 19.50 -20.37
N GLU A 33 11.65 20.60 -19.62
CA GLU A 33 12.21 20.72 -18.29
C GLU A 33 11.73 19.55 -17.40
N PHE A 34 12.61 18.98 -16.59
CA PHE A 34 12.38 17.77 -15.79
C PHE A 34 11.92 16.54 -16.60
N GLY A 35 12.15 16.51 -17.92
CA GLY A 35 11.60 15.49 -18.80
C GLY A 35 10.09 15.59 -19.00
N GLY A 36 9.51 16.75 -18.72
CA GLY A 36 8.07 17.04 -18.68
C GLY A 36 7.39 16.66 -17.37
N VAL A 37 6.28 17.31 -17.10
CA VAL A 37 5.44 17.09 -15.90
C VAL A 37 3.96 17.06 -16.29
N PRO A 38 3.10 16.32 -15.54
CA PRO A 38 1.66 16.30 -15.79
C PRO A 38 1.03 17.68 -15.57
N ALA A 39 0.05 18.05 -16.40
CA ALA A 39 -0.70 19.29 -16.27
C ALA A 39 -1.82 19.16 -15.20
N PHE A 40 -1.43 18.91 -13.94
CA PHE A 40 -2.35 18.67 -12.83
C PHE A 40 -3.33 19.82 -12.57
N ASP A 41 -2.93 21.04 -12.90
CA ASP A 41 -3.75 22.26 -12.78
C ASP A 41 -4.90 22.36 -13.81
N LYS A 42 -4.91 21.49 -14.82
CA LYS A 42 -5.89 21.47 -15.92
C LYS A 42 -6.79 20.25 -15.95
N MET A 43 -6.63 19.34 -14.99
CA MET A 43 -7.43 18.12 -14.99
C MET A 43 -8.87 18.38 -14.54
N SER A 44 -9.82 17.67 -15.17
CA SER A 44 -11.21 17.55 -14.69
C SER A 44 -11.69 16.11 -14.87
N PRO A 45 -12.73 15.69 -14.14
CA PRO A 45 -13.30 14.36 -14.26
C PRO A 45 -13.61 13.93 -15.70
N GLU A 46 -14.26 14.81 -16.48
CA GLU A 46 -14.66 14.53 -17.86
C GLU A 46 -13.46 14.42 -18.81
N LEU A 47 -12.49 15.35 -18.69
CA LEU A 47 -11.28 15.32 -19.52
C LEU A 47 -10.46 14.07 -19.27
N VAL A 48 -10.36 13.63 -18.00
CA VAL A 48 -9.65 12.39 -17.64
C VAL A 48 -10.41 11.18 -18.17
N LYS A 49 -11.75 11.11 -18.05
CA LYS A 49 -12.58 10.05 -18.61
C LYS A 49 -12.36 9.90 -20.11
N GLU A 50 -12.44 10.99 -20.86
CA GLU A 50 -12.24 11.00 -22.31
C GLU A 50 -10.84 10.50 -22.67
N ALA A 51 -9.80 10.99 -21.97
CA ALA A 51 -8.43 10.59 -22.20
C ALA A 51 -8.16 9.12 -21.87
N MET A 52 -8.75 8.59 -20.78
CA MET A 52 -8.67 7.16 -20.42
C MET A 52 -9.28 6.28 -21.51
N LEU A 53 -10.49 6.62 -21.99
CA LEU A 53 -11.16 5.87 -23.06
C LEU A 53 -10.35 5.88 -24.35
N LYS A 54 -9.82 7.04 -24.73
CA LYS A 54 -8.98 7.17 -25.94
C LYS A 54 -7.64 6.47 -25.79
N GLY A 55 -7.03 6.53 -24.61
CA GLY A 55 -5.80 5.80 -24.30
C GLY A 55 -5.96 4.28 -24.42
N MET A 56 -7.07 3.73 -23.90
CA MET A 56 -7.39 2.30 -24.06
C MET A 56 -7.60 1.92 -25.54
N GLU A 57 -8.32 2.73 -26.31
CA GLU A 57 -8.55 2.49 -27.75
C GLU A 57 -7.23 2.41 -28.53
N ILE A 58 -6.35 3.41 -28.34
CA ILE A 58 -5.05 3.46 -29.00
C ILE A 58 -4.19 2.26 -28.60
N SER A 59 -4.12 1.97 -27.31
CA SER A 59 -3.34 0.84 -26.81
C SER A 59 -3.82 -0.51 -27.37
N LEU A 60 -5.13 -0.76 -27.43
CA LEU A 60 -5.67 -1.97 -28.08
C LEU A 60 -5.30 -2.04 -29.56
N SER A 61 -5.33 -0.91 -30.28
CA SER A 61 -4.89 -0.87 -31.67
C SER A 61 -3.40 -1.22 -31.84
N ASP A 62 -2.55 -0.80 -30.89
CA ASP A 62 -1.12 -1.14 -30.93
C ASP A 62 -0.89 -2.64 -30.67
N TYR A 63 -1.58 -3.22 -29.66
CA TYR A 63 -1.56 -4.66 -29.44
C TYR A 63 -2.11 -5.48 -30.62
N ASP A 64 -3.14 -4.98 -31.29
CA ASP A 64 -3.67 -5.63 -32.51
C ASP A 64 -2.67 -5.63 -33.67
N LYS A 65 -1.89 -4.56 -33.84
CA LYS A 65 -0.79 -4.50 -34.83
C LYS A 65 0.28 -5.54 -34.53
N ILE A 66 0.69 -5.65 -33.25
CA ILE A 66 1.68 -6.64 -32.82
C ILE A 66 1.14 -8.06 -33.07
N ALA A 67 -0.10 -8.33 -32.63
CA ALA A 67 -0.75 -9.63 -32.77
C ALA A 67 -0.87 -10.09 -34.24
N ASN A 68 -1.11 -9.17 -35.17
CA ASN A 68 -1.30 -9.45 -36.59
C ASN A 68 -0.02 -9.19 -37.45
N ASN A 69 1.14 -8.97 -36.83
CA ASN A 69 2.40 -8.85 -37.56
C ASN A 69 2.71 -10.19 -38.24
N LEU A 70 2.93 -10.15 -39.55
CA LEU A 70 3.21 -11.34 -40.38
C LEU A 70 4.66 -11.84 -40.28
N ASP A 71 5.58 -11.01 -39.80
CA ASP A 71 6.97 -11.38 -39.59
C ASP A 71 7.09 -12.40 -38.44
N ALA A 72 8.10 -13.27 -38.54
CA ALA A 72 8.40 -14.22 -37.47
C ALA A 72 8.58 -13.48 -36.12
N PRO A 73 8.05 -14.00 -35.01
CA PRO A 73 8.16 -13.36 -33.70
C PRO A 73 9.63 -13.23 -33.26
N THR A 74 10.03 -12.01 -32.93
CA THR A 74 11.33 -11.70 -32.27
C THR A 74 11.06 -10.91 -30.99
N PHE A 75 12.07 -10.80 -30.14
CA PHE A 75 11.97 -9.98 -28.94
C PHE A 75 11.63 -8.53 -29.30
N GLU A 76 12.29 -7.96 -30.31
CA GLU A 76 12.11 -6.57 -30.74
C GLU A 76 10.71 -6.32 -31.31
N ASN A 77 10.24 -7.17 -32.26
CA ASN A 77 8.98 -6.94 -32.98
C ASN A 77 7.74 -7.41 -32.21
N THR A 78 7.93 -7.91 -30.98
CA THR A 78 6.82 -8.40 -30.14
C THR A 78 6.94 -7.83 -28.72
N ILE A 79 7.97 -8.22 -27.96
CA ILE A 79 8.09 -7.82 -26.55
C ILE A 79 8.41 -6.32 -26.41
N GLU A 80 9.39 -5.81 -27.13
CA GLU A 80 9.69 -4.37 -27.10
C GLU A 80 8.56 -3.50 -27.62
N GLU A 81 7.82 -3.96 -28.64
CA GLU A 81 6.63 -3.23 -29.10
C GLU A 81 5.49 -3.27 -28.05
N MET A 82 5.36 -4.36 -27.28
CA MET A 82 4.45 -4.40 -26.15
C MET A 82 4.86 -3.43 -25.03
N GLU A 83 6.16 -3.32 -24.73
CA GLU A 83 6.71 -2.35 -23.76
C GLU A 83 6.44 -0.89 -24.17
N ARG A 84 6.38 -0.59 -25.48
CA ARG A 84 6.05 0.74 -26.03
C ARG A 84 4.55 1.02 -26.11
N SER A 85 3.73 -0.04 -26.09
CA SER A 85 2.27 0.09 -26.22
C SER A 85 1.64 0.77 -25.03
N GLY A 86 0.55 1.52 -25.28
CA GLY A 86 -0.22 2.15 -24.20
C GLY A 86 0.41 3.40 -23.59
N LYS A 87 1.38 4.03 -24.24
CA LYS A 87 2.06 5.23 -23.70
C LYS A 87 1.10 6.36 -23.35
N LEU A 88 0.09 6.65 -24.19
CA LEU A 88 -0.91 7.67 -23.87
C LEU A 88 -1.69 7.30 -22.59
N LEU A 89 -2.11 6.06 -22.47
CA LEU A 89 -2.83 5.58 -21.30
C LEU A 89 -1.97 5.70 -20.03
N SER A 90 -0.68 5.34 -20.13
CA SER A 90 0.29 5.52 -19.04
C SER A 90 0.45 6.99 -18.64
N ASP A 91 0.49 7.92 -19.61
CA ASP A 91 0.57 9.37 -19.34
C ASP A 91 -0.74 9.93 -18.71
N VAL A 92 -1.88 9.25 -18.86
CA VAL A 92 -3.19 9.66 -18.29
C VAL A 92 -3.43 9.09 -16.90
N TYR A 93 -2.86 7.92 -16.58
CA TYR A 93 -3.06 7.27 -15.28
C TYR A 93 -2.74 8.16 -14.06
N PRO A 94 -1.71 9.02 -14.04
CA PRO A 94 -1.49 9.95 -12.93
C PRO A 94 -2.68 10.85 -12.63
N TYR A 95 -3.37 11.38 -13.64
CA TYR A 95 -4.57 12.20 -13.44
C TYR A 95 -5.73 11.38 -12.85
N TYR A 96 -5.95 10.17 -13.39
CA TYR A 96 -6.94 9.25 -12.84
C TYR A 96 -6.63 8.88 -11.38
N GLY A 97 -5.36 8.60 -11.07
CA GLY A 97 -4.88 8.29 -9.72
C GLY A 97 -5.12 9.43 -8.73
N ILE A 98 -4.81 10.67 -9.13
CA ILE A 98 -5.04 11.85 -8.29
C ILE A 98 -6.54 12.06 -8.03
N LEU A 99 -7.39 11.99 -9.08
CA LEU A 99 -8.84 12.14 -8.90
C LEU A 99 -9.47 11.00 -8.09
N SER A 100 -8.88 9.81 -8.07
CA SER A 100 -9.39 8.69 -7.28
C SER A 100 -8.92 8.70 -5.82
N SER A 101 -7.71 9.21 -5.55
CA SER A 101 -7.08 9.07 -4.23
C SER A 101 -6.88 10.39 -3.48
N ASN A 102 -6.59 11.49 -4.19
CA ASN A 102 -6.24 12.77 -3.57
C ASN A 102 -7.34 13.82 -3.67
N MET A 103 -8.16 13.78 -4.74
CA MET A 103 -9.14 14.80 -5.12
C MET A 103 -10.49 14.19 -5.53
N SER A 104 -10.93 13.14 -4.84
CA SER A 104 -12.15 12.40 -5.19
C SER A 104 -13.41 13.27 -4.95
N THR A 105 -14.29 13.31 -5.94
CA THR A 105 -15.59 13.97 -5.88
C THR A 105 -16.72 12.95 -6.15
N PRO A 106 -17.96 13.20 -5.74
CA PRO A 106 -19.08 12.34 -6.10
C PRO A 106 -19.21 12.12 -7.61
N GLU A 107 -18.94 13.16 -8.40
CA GLU A 107 -18.92 13.12 -9.86
C GLU A 107 -17.85 12.16 -10.39
N PHE A 108 -16.61 12.26 -9.90
CA PHE A 108 -15.54 11.37 -10.33
C PHE A 108 -15.79 9.93 -9.89
N ARG A 109 -16.35 9.69 -8.70
CA ARG A 109 -16.72 8.33 -8.26
C ARG A 109 -17.72 7.68 -9.21
N LYS A 110 -18.67 8.44 -9.78
CA LYS A 110 -19.57 7.94 -10.82
C LYS A 110 -18.79 7.57 -12.09
N ILE A 111 -17.88 8.44 -12.55
CA ILE A 111 -17.01 8.17 -13.70
C ILE A 111 -16.13 6.95 -13.45
N GLN A 112 -15.59 6.80 -12.25
CA GLN A 112 -14.79 5.65 -11.83
C GLN A 112 -15.59 4.33 -11.96
N GLY A 113 -16.85 4.33 -11.52
CA GLY A 113 -17.77 3.20 -11.70
C GLY A 113 -18.05 2.87 -13.18
N GLU A 114 -18.11 3.88 -14.06
CA GLU A 114 -18.28 3.69 -15.51
C GLU A 114 -17.00 3.19 -16.22
N LEU A 115 -15.82 3.57 -15.70
CA LEU A 115 -14.53 3.16 -16.27
C LEU A 115 -14.08 1.77 -15.80
N ALA A 116 -14.43 1.36 -14.58
CA ALA A 116 -13.98 0.09 -14.01
C ALA A 116 -14.27 -1.14 -14.90
N PRO A 117 -15.52 -1.36 -15.42
CA PRO A 117 -15.78 -2.48 -16.32
C PRO A 117 -15.04 -2.38 -17.66
N LYS A 118 -14.80 -1.14 -18.15
CA LYS A 118 -14.06 -0.92 -19.42
C LYS A 118 -12.56 -1.20 -19.26
N LEU A 119 -11.98 -0.86 -18.12
CA LEU A 119 -10.61 -1.22 -17.77
C LEU A 119 -10.42 -2.74 -17.63
N SER A 120 -11.41 -3.42 -17.02
CA SER A 120 -11.43 -4.89 -16.92
C SER A 120 -11.53 -5.54 -18.30
N GLU A 121 -12.42 -5.05 -19.17
CA GLU A 121 -12.55 -5.53 -20.55
C GLU A 121 -11.25 -5.28 -21.36
N TYR A 122 -10.67 -4.09 -21.25
CA TYR A 122 -9.38 -3.73 -21.85
C TYR A 122 -8.28 -4.71 -21.46
N SER A 123 -8.11 -4.94 -20.16
CA SER A 123 -7.12 -5.89 -19.64
C SER A 123 -7.35 -7.32 -20.14
N SER A 124 -8.60 -7.77 -20.17
CA SER A 124 -8.97 -9.10 -20.66
C SER A 124 -8.69 -9.27 -22.16
N LYS A 125 -8.96 -8.25 -22.98
CA LYS A 125 -8.67 -8.27 -24.42
C LYS A 125 -7.19 -8.45 -24.72
N ILE A 126 -6.31 -7.91 -23.89
CA ILE A 126 -4.87 -8.10 -24.04
C ILE A 126 -4.45 -9.46 -23.50
N SER A 127 -4.74 -9.75 -22.23
CA SER A 127 -4.25 -10.95 -21.56
C SER A 127 -4.79 -12.27 -22.12
N GLN A 128 -5.92 -12.25 -22.82
CA GLN A 128 -6.52 -13.42 -23.46
C GLN A 128 -6.36 -13.46 -25.00
N ASN A 129 -5.55 -12.54 -25.55
CA ASN A 129 -5.30 -12.49 -27.00
C ASN A 129 -4.42 -13.68 -27.42
N GLU A 130 -5.01 -14.61 -28.18
CA GLU A 130 -4.33 -15.85 -28.62
C GLU A 130 -3.10 -15.56 -29.48
N LYS A 131 -3.23 -14.65 -30.46
CA LYS A 131 -2.13 -14.35 -31.38
C LYS A 131 -0.96 -13.69 -30.66
N LEU A 132 -1.22 -12.82 -29.67
CA LEU A 132 -0.15 -12.27 -28.81
C LEU A 132 0.52 -13.39 -28.02
N PHE A 133 -0.27 -14.24 -27.40
CA PHE A 133 0.26 -15.36 -26.61
C PHE A 133 1.06 -16.36 -27.46
N GLU A 134 0.62 -16.64 -28.70
CA GLU A 134 1.37 -17.46 -29.65
C GLU A 134 2.75 -16.84 -29.96
N ARG A 135 2.80 -15.53 -30.24
CA ARG A 135 4.05 -14.81 -30.48
C ARG A 135 4.97 -14.84 -29.28
N VAL A 136 4.47 -14.49 -28.10
CA VAL A 136 5.23 -14.54 -26.83
C VAL A 136 5.76 -15.96 -26.56
N SER A 137 4.91 -16.98 -26.74
CA SER A 137 5.27 -18.39 -26.53
C SER A 137 6.34 -18.87 -27.50
N ALA A 138 6.29 -18.43 -28.77
CA ALA A 138 7.31 -18.76 -29.75
C ALA A 138 8.69 -18.22 -29.36
N ILE A 139 8.75 -16.96 -28.89
CA ILE A 139 9.99 -16.34 -28.39
C ILE A 139 10.47 -17.07 -27.14
N TYR A 140 9.58 -17.31 -26.16
CA TYR A 140 9.88 -18.02 -24.92
C TYR A 140 10.45 -19.43 -25.14
N ASN A 141 9.91 -20.16 -26.12
CA ASN A 141 10.45 -21.48 -26.47
C ASN A 141 11.78 -21.37 -27.22
N SER A 142 11.95 -20.37 -28.08
CA SER A 142 13.20 -20.12 -28.81
C SER A 142 14.33 -19.70 -27.86
N SER A 143 14.04 -18.90 -26.81
CA SER A 143 15.05 -18.42 -25.86
C SER A 143 15.70 -19.53 -25.04
N LYS A 144 15.06 -20.70 -24.92
CA LYS A 144 15.63 -21.89 -24.26
C LYS A 144 16.82 -22.48 -25.06
N ILE A 145 16.88 -22.21 -26.36
CA ILE A 145 17.93 -22.69 -27.27
C ILE A 145 18.89 -21.54 -27.63
N ASN A 146 18.35 -20.37 -27.83
CA ASN A 146 19.06 -19.14 -28.18
C ASN A 146 18.82 -18.11 -27.07
N PRO A 147 19.64 -18.10 -26.00
CA PRO A 147 19.43 -17.21 -24.85
C PRO A 147 19.44 -15.74 -25.26
N LEU A 148 18.56 -14.96 -24.63
CA LEU A 148 18.51 -13.51 -24.70
C LEU A 148 19.48 -12.89 -23.67
N GLU A 149 19.64 -11.57 -23.70
CA GLU A 149 20.27 -10.84 -22.60
C GLU A 149 19.44 -10.97 -21.31
N ASP A 150 20.07 -10.87 -20.15
CA ASP A 150 19.42 -11.13 -18.85
C ASP A 150 18.12 -10.31 -18.65
N ASP A 151 18.16 -8.99 -18.92
CA ASP A 151 17.00 -8.12 -18.83
C ASP A 151 15.89 -8.51 -19.84
N GLN A 152 16.26 -8.89 -21.04
CA GLN A 152 15.32 -9.36 -22.07
C GLN A 152 14.68 -10.68 -21.66
N GLN A 153 15.46 -11.63 -21.17
CA GLN A 153 14.95 -12.91 -20.67
C GLN A 153 14.00 -12.69 -19.50
N ARG A 154 14.35 -11.80 -18.57
CA ARG A 154 13.50 -11.47 -17.42
C ARG A 154 12.15 -10.87 -17.84
N VAL A 155 12.16 -9.90 -18.75
CA VAL A 155 10.90 -9.33 -19.29
C VAL A 155 10.06 -10.39 -19.98
N LEU A 156 10.68 -11.24 -20.81
CA LEU A 156 10.00 -12.32 -21.50
C LEU A 156 9.38 -13.32 -20.51
N ASP A 157 10.10 -13.72 -19.48
CA ASP A 157 9.61 -14.65 -18.46
C ASP A 157 8.41 -14.07 -17.70
N LEU A 158 8.48 -12.79 -17.29
CA LEU A 158 7.39 -12.08 -16.62
C LEU A 158 6.16 -11.96 -17.53
N THR A 159 6.38 -11.60 -18.81
CA THR A 159 5.31 -11.46 -19.81
C THR A 159 4.64 -12.80 -20.09
N TYR A 160 5.41 -13.85 -20.39
CA TYR A 160 4.87 -15.18 -20.62
C TYR A 160 4.07 -15.70 -19.44
N LYS A 161 4.62 -15.55 -18.22
CA LYS A 161 3.95 -15.95 -16.98
C LYS A 161 2.64 -15.17 -16.76
N SER A 162 2.65 -13.86 -17.01
CA SER A 162 1.44 -13.04 -16.92
C SER A 162 0.33 -13.54 -17.84
N PHE A 163 0.62 -13.82 -19.11
CA PHE A 163 -0.36 -14.39 -20.04
C PHE A 163 -0.87 -15.76 -19.59
N ALA A 164 0.02 -16.65 -19.18
CA ALA A 164 -0.33 -18.00 -18.73
C ALA A 164 -1.25 -17.98 -17.49
N MET A 165 -0.92 -17.14 -16.51
CA MET A 165 -1.72 -16.99 -15.28
C MET A 165 -3.09 -16.37 -15.51
N ASN A 166 -3.27 -15.59 -16.57
CA ASN A 166 -4.54 -14.93 -16.91
C ASN A 166 -5.36 -15.68 -17.97
N GLY A 167 -5.02 -16.95 -18.25
CA GLY A 167 -5.84 -17.85 -19.04
C GLY A 167 -5.67 -17.73 -20.55
N ALA A 168 -4.56 -17.15 -21.04
CA ALA A 168 -4.29 -17.05 -22.47
C ALA A 168 -4.28 -18.41 -23.20
N ALA A 169 -3.82 -19.45 -22.51
CA ALA A 169 -3.73 -20.81 -23.01
C ALA A 169 -5.06 -21.62 -22.93
N LEU A 170 -6.13 -21.06 -22.35
CA LEU A 170 -7.41 -21.72 -22.24
C LEU A 170 -8.11 -21.84 -23.60
N ASN A 171 -8.89 -22.91 -23.80
CA ASN A 171 -9.80 -23.00 -24.95
C ASN A 171 -10.98 -22.02 -24.79
N ASN A 172 -11.75 -21.82 -25.87
CA ASN A 172 -12.80 -20.79 -25.93
C ASN A 172 -13.89 -20.97 -24.85
N ASP A 173 -14.32 -22.21 -24.55
CA ASP A 173 -15.34 -22.45 -23.53
C ASP A 173 -14.82 -22.07 -22.12
N LYS A 174 -13.60 -22.46 -21.79
CA LYS A 174 -12.94 -22.11 -20.53
C LYS A 174 -12.65 -20.59 -20.43
N LYS A 175 -12.23 -19.94 -21.53
CA LYS A 175 -12.06 -18.47 -21.57
C LYS A 175 -13.36 -17.74 -21.27
N LYS A 176 -14.47 -18.20 -21.86
CA LYS A 176 -15.80 -17.63 -21.59
C LYS A 176 -16.16 -17.75 -20.12
N ARG A 177 -16.03 -18.95 -19.53
CA ARG A 177 -16.32 -19.18 -18.11
C ARG A 177 -15.39 -18.36 -17.19
N TYR A 178 -14.09 -18.25 -17.52
CA TYR A 178 -13.13 -17.44 -16.83
C TYR A 178 -13.55 -15.96 -16.79
N ALA A 179 -14.01 -15.41 -17.91
CA ALA A 179 -14.49 -14.03 -18.00
C ALA A 179 -15.79 -13.82 -17.18
N GLU A 180 -16.73 -14.77 -17.21
CA GLU A 180 -17.95 -14.74 -16.38
C GLU A 180 -17.59 -14.72 -14.90
N ILE A 181 -16.68 -15.58 -14.44
CA ILE A 181 -16.22 -15.62 -13.05
C ILE A 181 -15.60 -14.26 -12.63
N ASN A 182 -14.77 -13.67 -13.48
CA ASN A 182 -14.17 -12.37 -13.17
C ASN A 182 -15.23 -11.26 -12.99
N LEU A 183 -16.29 -11.28 -13.80
CA LEU A 183 -17.40 -10.33 -13.68
C LEU A 183 -18.21 -10.56 -12.39
N GLU A 184 -18.51 -11.81 -12.05
CA GLU A 184 -19.19 -12.18 -10.81
C GLU A 184 -18.37 -11.77 -9.58
N LEU A 185 -17.07 -12.07 -9.58
CA LEU A 185 -16.15 -11.67 -8.51
C LEU A 185 -16.08 -10.16 -8.33
N SER A 186 -16.01 -9.40 -9.44
CA SER A 186 -15.97 -7.93 -9.37
C SER A 186 -17.21 -7.36 -8.68
N LYS A 187 -18.39 -7.94 -8.94
CA LYS A 187 -19.63 -7.54 -8.26
C LYS A 187 -19.58 -7.87 -6.76
N LEU A 188 -19.19 -9.09 -6.42
CA LEU A 188 -19.13 -9.56 -5.04
C LEU A 188 -18.13 -8.75 -4.19
N TYR A 189 -16.98 -8.33 -4.76
CA TYR A 189 -16.02 -7.47 -4.08
C TYR A 189 -16.60 -6.09 -3.76
N ASN A 190 -17.40 -5.55 -4.69
CA ASN A 190 -18.08 -4.28 -4.47
C ASN A 190 -19.19 -4.41 -3.41
N ASP A 191 -19.99 -5.48 -3.46
CA ASP A 191 -21.06 -5.74 -2.50
C ASP A 191 -20.47 -5.94 -1.09
N PHE A 192 -19.39 -6.71 -0.96
CA PHE A 192 -18.65 -6.88 0.29
C PHE A 192 -18.20 -5.52 0.88
N SER A 193 -17.59 -4.69 0.05
CA SER A 193 -17.09 -3.38 0.49
C SER A 193 -18.20 -2.44 0.94
N ASN A 194 -19.33 -2.45 0.23
CA ASN A 194 -20.49 -1.62 0.56
C ASN A 194 -21.15 -2.06 1.87
N ASN A 195 -21.20 -3.37 2.16
CA ASN A 195 -21.75 -3.89 3.40
C ASN A 195 -20.89 -3.47 4.61
N VAL A 196 -19.55 -3.59 4.51
CA VAL A 196 -18.65 -3.10 5.57
C VAL A 196 -18.81 -1.59 5.78
N LEU A 197 -18.89 -0.82 4.69
CA LEU A 197 -19.09 0.63 4.77
C LEU A 197 -20.42 0.99 5.42
N HIS A 198 -21.50 0.24 5.10
CA HIS A 198 -22.79 0.41 5.76
C HIS A 198 -22.66 0.32 7.29
N ASP A 199 -21.95 -0.67 7.79
CA ASP A 199 -21.78 -0.87 9.23
C ASP A 199 -20.86 0.19 9.85
N GLU A 200 -19.86 0.66 9.13
CA GLU A 200 -19.01 1.78 9.57
C GLU A 200 -19.80 3.09 9.72
N GLU A 201 -20.79 3.32 8.88
CA GLU A 201 -21.59 4.55 8.88
C GLU A 201 -22.77 4.52 9.86
N ASN A 202 -23.35 3.31 10.14
CA ASN A 202 -24.61 3.18 10.87
C ASN A 202 -24.48 2.69 12.32
N TYR A 203 -23.44 1.93 12.68
CA TYR A 203 -23.24 1.48 14.05
C TYR A 203 -22.44 2.49 14.87
N VAL A 204 -23.03 3.69 15.08
CA VAL A 204 -22.42 4.79 15.84
C VAL A 204 -22.84 4.70 17.32
N THR A 205 -21.86 4.76 18.23
CA THR A 205 -22.14 4.82 19.67
C THR A 205 -22.19 6.28 20.13
N TYR A 206 -23.35 6.71 20.64
CA TYR A 206 -23.54 8.08 21.15
C TYR A 206 -23.36 8.12 22.67
N LEU A 207 -22.53 9.06 23.13
CA LEU A 207 -22.21 9.26 24.55
C LEU A 207 -22.84 10.54 25.09
N ASP A 208 -23.11 10.52 26.37
CA ASP A 208 -23.40 11.71 27.18
C ASP A 208 -22.11 12.32 27.76
N GLU A 209 -22.15 13.59 28.20
CA GLU A 209 -21.00 14.29 28.78
C GLU A 209 -20.42 13.55 30.01
N SER A 210 -21.25 12.89 30.79
CA SER A 210 -20.84 12.09 31.96
C SER A 210 -20.09 10.80 31.64
N GLN A 211 -19.98 10.44 30.34
CA GLN A 211 -19.37 9.20 29.86
C GLN A 211 -18.00 9.43 29.16
N LEU A 212 -17.47 10.66 29.24
CA LEU A 212 -16.26 11.08 28.52
C LEU A 212 -14.98 10.86 29.36
N ASP A 213 -15.07 10.36 30.57
CA ASP A 213 -13.93 10.22 31.46
C ASP A 213 -12.82 9.36 30.85
N GLY A 214 -11.56 9.88 30.93
CA GLY A 214 -10.35 9.28 30.35
C GLY A 214 -10.03 9.70 28.91
N LEU A 215 -10.97 10.31 28.19
CA LEU A 215 -10.76 10.75 26.81
C LEU A 215 -10.04 12.11 26.74
N SER A 216 -9.21 12.32 25.74
CA SER A 216 -8.50 13.58 25.54
C SER A 216 -9.43 14.69 25.01
N ASP A 217 -9.12 15.96 25.31
CA ASP A 217 -9.89 17.12 24.84
C ASP A 217 -10.02 17.14 23.30
N GLY A 218 -8.96 16.77 22.57
CA GLY A 218 -8.97 16.70 21.12
C GLY A 218 -9.95 15.65 20.60
N PHE A 219 -9.96 14.46 21.20
CA PHE A 219 -10.89 13.40 20.85
C PHE A 219 -12.34 13.79 21.17
N ILE A 220 -12.58 14.39 22.34
CA ILE A 220 -13.91 14.88 22.77
C ILE A 220 -14.45 15.92 21.77
N LYS A 221 -13.62 16.90 21.36
CA LYS A 221 -14.02 17.91 20.36
C LYS A 221 -14.39 17.29 19.02
N SER A 222 -13.61 16.31 18.56
CA SER A 222 -13.89 15.57 17.32
C SER A 222 -15.20 14.78 17.42
N ALA A 223 -15.39 14.03 18.50
CA ALA A 223 -16.62 13.26 18.75
C ALA A 223 -17.86 14.16 18.82
N LYS A 224 -17.72 15.36 19.44
CA LYS A 224 -18.80 16.37 19.49
C LYS A 224 -19.18 16.85 18.09
N LYS A 225 -18.17 17.20 17.29
CA LYS A 225 -18.38 17.68 15.92
C LYS A 225 -19.07 16.62 15.05
N ILE A 226 -18.64 15.36 15.14
CA ILE A 226 -19.25 14.24 14.40
C ILE A 226 -20.71 14.03 14.81
N ALA A 227 -21.03 14.13 16.12
CA ALA A 227 -22.41 14.02 16.60
C ALA A 227 -23.28 15.15 16.03
N GLN A 228 -22.79 16.39 16.05
CA GLN A 228 -23.47 17.56 15.47
C GLN A 228 -23.74 17.39 13.98
N ASP A 229 -22.75 16.93 13.21
CA ASP A 229 -22.90 16.67 11.77
C ASP A 229 -23.94 15.58 11.47
N LYS A 230 -24.20 14.70 12.44
CA LYS A 230 -25.26 13.69 12.40
C LYS A 230 -26.59 14.14 13.03
N GLY A 231 -26.70 15.41 13.46
CA GLY A 231 -27.94 16.01 14.00
C GLY A 231 -28.15 15.80 15.51
N PHE A 232 -27.13 15.41 16.27
CA PHE A 232 -27.19 15.18 17.72
C PHE A 232 -26.37 16.23 18.49
N GLU A 233 -26.96 17.39 18.73
CA GLU A 233 -26.28 18.56 19.33
C GLU A 233 -25.73 18.32 20.75
N ASP A 234 -26.40 17.50 21.56
CA ASP A 234 -26.04 17.27 22.96
C ASP A 234 -25.25 15.97 23.21
N LYS A 235 -24.87 15.25 22.13
CA LYS A 235 -24.15 13.97 22.20
C LYS A 235 -22.72 14.10 21.72
N TYR A 236 -21.97 13.01 21.89
CA TYR A 236 -20.63 12.76 21.38
C TYR A 236 -20.66 11.43 20.61
N ALA A 237 -20.18 11.37 19.40
CA ALA A 237 -20.30 10.21 18.54
C ALA A 237 -18.96 9.46 18.41
N ILE A 238 -18.98 8.18 18.75
CA ILE A 238 -17.91 7.24 18.46
C ILE A 238 -18.32 6.47 17.20
N THR A 239 -17.66 6.75 16.09
CA THR A 239 -17.92 6.09 14.81
C THR A 239 -17.36 4.67 14.81
N ASN A 240 -17.90 3.81 13.96
CA ASN A 240 -17.49 2.41 13.83
C ASN A 240 -16.23 2.24 12.94
N THR A 241 -15.29 3.17 13.07
CA THR A 241 -14.02 3.20 12.34
C THR A 241 -12.85 2.97 13.30
N ARG A 242 -11.71 2.47 12.77
CA ARG A 242 -10.54 2.20 13.60
C ARG A 242 -10.03 3.46 14.32
N SER A 243 -9.96 4.60 13.60
CA SER A 243 -9.50 5.88 14.15
C SER A 243 -10.36 6.41 15.32
N SER A 244 -11.59 5.96 15.44
CA SER A 244 -12.50 6.30 16.55
C SER A 244 -12.48 5.22 17.63
N MET A 245 -12.49 3.95 17.24
CA MET A 245 -12.53 2.80 18.16
C MET A 245 -11.24 2.67 18.98
N ASP A 246 -10.07 2.66 18.33
CA ASP A 246 -8.78 2.42 19.01
C ASP A 246 -8.51 3.43 20.16
N PRO A 247 -8.60 4.76 19.96
CA PRO A 247 -8.44 5.71 21.07
C PRO A 247 -9.52 5.54 22.15
N PHE A 248 -10.75 5.23 21.77
CA PHE A 248 -11.83 5.02 22.75
C PHE A 248 -11.53 3.81 23.64
N LEU A 249 -11.16 2.66 23.07
CA LEU A 249 -10.80 1.45 23.83
C LEU A 249 -9.54 1.65 24.69
N THR A 250 -8.62 2.51 24.25
CA THR A 250 -7.35 2.77 24.95
C THR A 250 -7.56 3.66 26.17
N TYR A 251 -8.42 4.67 26.09
CA TYR A 251 -8.48 5.73 27.10
C TYR A 251 -9.76 5.78 27.92
N SER A 252 -10.93 5.37 27.37
CA SER A 252 -12.20 5.45 28.10
C SER A 252 -12.18 4.58 29.36
N THR A 253 -12.54 5.18 30.52
CA THR A 253 -12.66 4.46 31.78
C THR A 253 -13.92 3.61 31.85
N ASN A 254 -14.91 3.86 30.97
CA ASN A 254 -16.20 3.17 30.97
C ASN A 254 -16.10 1.80 30.27
N ARG A 255 -15.90 0.75 31.07
CA ARG A 255 -15.75 -0.64 30.59
C ARG A 255 -16.95 -1.13 29.78
N ALA A 256 -18.18 -0.82 30.19
CA ALA A 256 -19.38 -1.27 29.48
C ALA A 256 -19.48 -0.63 28.09
N LEU A 257 -19.09 0.64 27.95
CA LEU A 257 -19.04 1.30 26.64
C LEU A 257 -17.88 0.81 25.77
N ARG A 258 -16.73 0.45 26.38
CA ARG A 258 -15.66 -0.22 25.62
C ARG A 258 -16.16 -1.53 24.99
N GLU A 259 -16.91 -2.33 25.74
CA GLU A 259 -17.54 -3.56 25.24
C GLU A 259 -18.46 -3.30 24.04
N VAL A 260 -19.33 -2.28 24.13
CA VAL A 260 -20.25 -1.91 23.04
C VAL A 260 -19.49 -1.49 21.80
N VAL A 261 -18.53 -0.57 21.95
CA VAL A 261 -17.73 -0.07 20.81
C VAL A 261 -16.89 -1.19 20.18
N TRP A 262 -16.33 -2.07 21.01
CA TRP A 262 -15.58 -3.23 20.54
C TRP A 262 -16.48 -4.19 19.73
N LYS A 263 -17.65 -4.53 20.26
CA LYS A 263 -18.61 -5.42 19.57
C LYS A 263 -19.04 -4.84 18.23
N ASN A 264 -19.44 -3.56 18.19
CA ASN A 264 -19.83 -2.90 16.95
C ASN A 264 -18.72 -2.98 15.91
N TYR A 265 -17.47 -2.72 16.31
CA TYR A 265 -16.34 -2.71 15.39
C TYR A 265 -15.99 -4.10 14.83
N TYR A 266 -15.93 -5.11 15.70
CA TYR A 266 -15.52 -6.46 15.29
C TYR A 266 -16.66 -7.30 14.72
N SER A 267 -17.94 -6.85 14.79
CA SER A 267 -19.07 -7.49 14.13
C SER A 267 -19.43 -6.89 12.76
N ARG A 268 -18.64 -5.97 12.24
CA ARG A 268 -18.89 -5.39 10.89
C ARG A 268 -18.94 -6.50 9.85
N GLY A 269 -20.00 -6.46 9.00
CA GLY A 269 -20.28 -7.49 8.00
C GLY A 269 -20.72 -8.84 8.57
N ASP A 270 -21.04 -8.91 9.88
CA ASP A 270 -21.42 -10.14 10.61
C ASP A 270 -22.52 -9.85 11.66
N ASN A 271 -23.55 -9.13 11.25
CA ASN A 271 -24.66 -8.75 12.11
C ASN A 271 -25.94 -9.59 11.87
N GLY A 272 -25.88 -10.58 10.98
CA GLY A 272 -27.01 -11.46 10.64
C GLY A 272 -28.17 -10.75 9.94
N ASP A 273 -27.90 -9.61 9.32
CA ASP A 273 -28.85 -8.79 8.56
C ASP A 273 -28.60 -8.86 7.04
N GLU A 274 -29.20 -7.92 6.29
CA GLU A 274 -29.03 -7.88 4.82
C GLU A 274 -27.63 -7.42 4.37
N PHE A 275 -26.79 -6.90 5.28
CA PHE A 275 -25.42 -6.47 5.04
C PHE A 275 -24.38 -7.49 5.53
N ASP A 276 -24.84 -8.70 5.87
CA ASP A 276 -23.96 -9.80 6.28
C ASP A 276 -23.13 -10.33 5.10
N ASN A 277 -21.82 -10.45 5.29
CA ASN A 277 -20.86 -10.81 4.26
C ASN A 277 -20.54 -12.31 4.18
N ASN A 278 -21.00 -13.13 5.12
CA ASN A 278 -20.62 -14.55 5.18
C ASN A 278 -20.96 -15.32 3.90
N LYS A 279 -22.14 -15.07 3.32
CA LYS A 279 -22.55 -15.68 2.03
C LYS A 279 -21.73 -15.16 0.85
N ILE A 280 -21.41 -13.87 0.85
CA ILE A 280 -20.59 -13.24 -0.20
C ILE A 280 -19.18 -13.84 -0.17
N ILE A 281 -18.60 -14.02 1.01
CA ILE A 281 -17.27 -14.61 1.20
C ILE A 281 -17.24 -16.07 0.69
N ALA A 282 -18.23 -16.87 1.08
CA ALA A 282 -18.33 -18.25 0.63
C ALA A 282 -18.37 -18.34 -0.91
N GLU A 283 -19.13 -17.46 -1.57
CA GLU A 283 -19.23 -17.42 -3.02
C GLU A 283 -17.95 -16.89 -3.68
N ILE A 284 -17.28 -15.90 -3.10
CA ILE A 284 -15.95 -15.43 -3.55
C ILE A 284 -14.95 -16.59 -3.55
N LEU A 285 -14.88 -17.33 -2.45
CA LEU A 285 -13.96 -18.47 -2.30
C LEU A 285 -14.27 -19.57 -3.34
N ARG A 286 -15.56 -19.87 -3.54
CA ARG A 286 -16.02 -20.86 -4.54
C ARG A 286 -15.60 -20.46 -5.95
N LEU A 287 -15.83 -19.20 -6.33
CA LEU A 287 -15.49 -18.69 -7.67
C LEU A 287 -13.98 -18.61 -7.88
N ARG A 288 -13.21 -18.21 -6.86
CA ARG A 288 -11.73 -18.22 -6.90
C ARG A 288 -11.21 -19.64 -7.15
N LYS A 289 -11.75 -20.63 -6.43
CA LYS A 289 -11.39 -22.05 -6.61
C LYS A 289 -11.75 -22.56 -8.00
N GLU A 290 -12.96 -22.27 -8.47
CA GLU A 290 -13.40 -22.65 -9.82
C GLU A 290 -12.48 -22.05 -10.89
N ARG A 291 -12.18 -20.75 -10.78
CA ARG A 291 -11.34 -20.04 -11.75
C ARG A 291 -9.93 -20.64 -11.88
N VAL A 292 -9.27 -20.91 -10.77
CA VAL A 292 -7.92 -21.48 -10.82
C VAL A 292 -7.93 -22.96 -11.23
N GLY A 293 -9.03 -23.68 -10.99
CA GLY A 293 -9.27 -25.03 -11.52
C GLY A 293 -9.36 -25.06 -13.05
N LEU A 294 -9.91 -24.01 -13.70
CA LEU A 294 -9.85 -23.87 -15.16
C LEU A 294 -8.41 -23.80 -15.68
N LEU A 295 -7.51 -23.17 -14.91
CA LEU A 295 -6.08 -23.04 -15.20
C LEU A 295 -5.25 -24.28 -14.82
N GLY A 296 -5.86 -25.28 -14.16
CA GLY A 296 -5.20 -26.52 -13.76
C GLY A 296 -4.55 -26.49 -12.37
N TYR A 297 -4.84 -25.50 -11.54
CA TYR A 297 -4.35 -25.42 -10.17
C TYR A 297 -5.34 -26.06 -9.20
N GLU A 298 -4.79 -26.68 -8.16
CA GLU A 298 -5.56 -27.36 -7.13
C GLU A 298 -6.34 -26.34 -6.26
N ASN A 299 -5.69 -25.22 -5.91
CA ASN A 299 -6.29 -24.17 -5.08
C ASN A 299 -5.78 -22.78 -5.48
N TYR A 300 -6.45 -21.75 -4.95
CA TYR A 300 -6.13 -20.38 -5.26
C TYR A 300 -4.75 -19.95 -4.74
N ALA A 301 -4.34 -20.46 -3.58
CA ALA A 301 -3.06 -20.11 -2.99
C ALA A 301 -1.88 -20.60 -3.85
N GLN A 302 -1.92 -21.83 -4.37
CA GLN A 302 -0.89 -22.35 -5.29
C GLN A 302 -0.77 -21.51 -6.56
N TRP A 303 -1.90 -21.10 -7.13
CA TRP A 303 -1.90 -20.22 -8.30
C TRP A 303 -1.29 -18.86 -7.97
N ARG A 304 -1.66 -18.28 -6.82
CA ARG A 304 -1.30 -16.89 -6.49
C ARG A 304 0.16 -16.72 -6.03
N LEU A 305 0.73 -17.72 -5.35
CA LEU A 305 2.07 -17.60 -4.77
C LEU A 305 3.21 -17.93 -5.75
N GLN A 306 2.94 -18.49 -6.91
CA GLN A 306 3.99 -18.87 -7.85
C GLN A 306 4.84 -17.69 -8.36
N ASP A 307 4.32 -16.46 -8.34
CA ASP A 307 5.02 -15.22 -8.72
C ASP A 307 5.47 -14.38 -7.52
N ARG A 308 5.47 -15.00 -6.32
CA ARG A 308 5.91 -14.40 -5.06
C ARG A 308 7.32 -14.87 -4.70
N MET A 309 7.95 -14.17 -3.75
CA MET A 309 9.23 -14.57 -3.19
C MET A 309 9.12 -15.89 -2.40
N ALA A 310 8.01 -16.11 -1.71
CA ALA A 310 7.70 -17.36 -1.02
C ALA A 310 7.53 -18.57 -1.96
N LYS A 311 7.16 -18.36 -3.23
CA LYS A 311 6.98 -19.37 -4.30
C LYS A 311 5.78 -20.31 -4.11
N ASN A 312 5.43 -20.71 -2.90
CA ASN A 312 4.35 -21.65 -2.59
C ASN A 312 3.73 -21.37 -1.22
N PRO A 313 2.52 -21.90 -0.95
CA PRO A 313 1.83 -21.71 0.33
C PRO A 313 2.57 -22.32 1.53
N GLU A 314 3.29 -23.41 1.33
CA GLU A 314 4.01 -24.13 2.38
C GLU A 314 5.11 -23.24 2.99
N ASN A 315 5.87 -22.51 2.16
CA ASN A 315 6.90 -21.59 2.64
C ASN A 315 6.29 -20.41 3.41
N ALA A 316 5.17 -19.87 2.93
CA ALA A 316 4.47 -18.77 3.60
C ALA A 316 3.90 -19.21 4.96
N MET A 317 3.27 -20.40 5.01
CA MET A 317 2.76 -20.99 6.25
C MET A 317 3.89 -21.31 7.23
N ALA A 318 4.99 -21.92 6.77
CA ALA A 318 6.12 -22.24 7.62
C ALA A 318 6.70 -21.02 8.33
N LEU A 319 6.78 -19.86 7.66
CA LEU A 319 7.19 -18.61 8.29
C LEU A 319 6.22 -18.18 9.39
N MET A 320 4.92 -18.16 9.10
CA MET A 320 3.91 -17.71 10.06
C MET A 320 3.84 -18.65 11.27
N GLU A 321 3.89 -19.96 11.04
CA GLU A 321 3.85 -20.98 12.08
C GLU A 321 5.12 -20.98 12.95
N ALA A 322 6.27 -20.57 12.41
CA ALA A 322 7.50 -20.44 13.20
C ALA A 322 7.46 -19.29 14.20
N VAL A 323 6.77 -18.18 13.86
CA VAL A 323 6.63 -16.99 14.73
C VAL A 323 5.49 -17.16 15.75
N TRP A 324 4.42 -17.86 15.36
CA TRP A 324 3.17 -17.95 16.14
C TRP A 324 3.36 -18.37 17.60
N PRO A 325 4.11 -19.43 17.95
CA PRO A 325 4.25 -19.86 19.37
C PRO A 325 4.90 -18.81 20.27
N ALA A 326 5.86 -18.07 19.75
CA ALA A 326 6.53 -17.01 20.51
C ALA A 326 5.63 -15.80 20.70
N ALA A 327 4.81 -15.46 19.69
CA ALA A 327 3.85 -14.37 19.75
C ALA A 327 2.77 -14.62 20.83
N ILE A 328 2.14 -15.82 20.83
CA ILE A 328 1.13 -16.16 21.87
C ILE A 328 1.73 -16.25 23.27
N ALA A 329 2.96 -16.79 23.43
CA ALA A 329 3.65 -16.82 24.71
C ALA A 329 3.90 -15.39 25.26
N ARG A 330 4.22 -14.44 24.38
CA ARG A 330 4.38 -13.04 24.76
C ARG A 330 3.02 -12.41 25.14
N VAL A 331 1.91 -12.77 24.47
CA VAL A 331 0.56 -12.33 24.86
C VAL A 331 0.25 -12.80 26.29
N ASP A 332 0.59 -14.04 26.65
CA ASP A 332 0.37 -14.54 28.02
C ASP A 332 1.10 -13.68 29.07
N GLU A 333 2.35 -13.25 28.79
CA GLU A 333 3.11 -12.34 29.65
C GLU A 333 2.45 -10.96 29.73
N GLU A 334 2.01 -10.40 28.60
CA GLU A 334 1.35 -9.09 28.49
C GLU A 334 0.01 -9.10 29.25
N VAL A 335 -0.80 -10.14 29.07
CA VAL A 335 -2.08 -10.33 29.80
C VAL A 335 -1.84 -10.48 31.29
N ALA A 336 -0.82 -11.24 31.71
CA ALA A 336 -0.48 -11.37 33.14
C ALA A 336 -0.11 -10.02 33.78
N ASP A 337 0.61 -9.16 33.07
CA ASP A 337 0.93 -7.81 33.54
C ASP A 337 -0.31 -6.91 33.59
N MET A 338 -1.16 -6.95 32.58
CA MET A 338 -2.44 -6.23 32.56
C MET A 338 -3.36 -6.69 33.69
N GLN A 339 -3.44 -8.00 33.97
CA GLN A 339 -4.25 -8.56 35.05
C GLN A 339 -3.78 -8.07 36.43
N LYS A 340 -2.45 -7.94 36.64
CA LYS A 340 -1.89 -7.35 37.89
C LYS A 340 -2.33 -5.91 38.07
N VAL A 341 -2.35 -5.13 36.97
CA VAL A 341 -2.79 -3.73 37.00
C VAL A 341 -4.30 -3.64 37.23
N ALA A 342 -5.07 -4.44 36.51
CA ALA A 342 -6.53 -4.49 36.68
C ALA A 342 -6.93 -4.81 38.11
N ASN A 343 -6.27 -5.79 38.74
CA ASN A 343 -6.53 -6.18 40.14
C ASN A 343 -6.19 -5.05 41.15
N LYS A 344 -5.28 -4.14 40.80
CA LYS A 344 -4.93 -3.00 41.68
C LYS A 344 -5.87 -1.81 41.50
N LEU A 345 -6.36 -1.59 40.29
CA LEU A 345 -7.16 -0.42 39.94
C LEU A 345 -8.66 -0.64 40.14
N SER A 346 -9.12 -1.89 40.09
CA SER A 346 -10.54 -2.23 40.23
C SER A 346 -10.88 -2.67 41.65
N ASN A 347 -12.01 -2.21 42.15
CA ASN A 347 -12.61 -2.70 43.40
C ASN A 347 -13.31 -4.07 43.26
N SER A 348 -13.42 -4.59 42.06
CA SER A 348 -13.99 -5.89 41.70
C SER A 348 -12.98 -6.74 40.95
N LYS A 349 -13.09 -8.07 41.07
CA LYS A 349 -12.26 -8.99 40.29
C LYS A 349 -12.66 -8.85 38.81
N ILE A 350 -11.74 -8.37 37.96
CA ILE A 350 -11.89 -8.26 36.51
C ILE A 350 -11.04 -9.35 35.88
N THR A 351 -11.57 -10.08 34.90
CA THR A 351 -10.82 -10.85 33.93
C THR A 351 -10.62 -9.97 32.70
N ILE A 352 -9.42 -9.94 32.16
CA ILE A 352 -9.12 -9.18 30.93
C ILE A 352 -9.90 -9.82 29.78
N GLU A 353 -10.71 -9.00 29.14
CA GLU A 353 -11.50 -9.34 27.95
C GLU A 353 -10.97 -8.57 26.74
N PRO A 354 -11.35 -8.90 25.49
CA PRO A 354 -10.84 -8.22 24.30
C PRO A 354 -11.05 -6.69 24.30
N TRP A 355 -12.14 -6.20 24.89
CA TRP A 355 -12.41 -4.76 25.03
C TRP A 355 -11.62 -4.09 26.16
N ASP A 356 -10.93 -4.87 27.01
CA ASP A 356 -10.08 -4.38 28.09
C ASP A 356 -8.61 -4.28 27.70
N TYR A 357 -8.18 -5.04 26.69
CA TYR A 357 -6.78 -5.22 26.36
C TYR A 357 -6.06 -3.87 26.15
N ARG A 358 -6.54 -3.04 25.21
CA ARG A 358 -5.92 -1.75 24.91
C ARG A 358 -5.88 -0.82 26.11
N TYR A 359 -6.93 -0.79 26.91
CA TYR A 359 -7.01 0.04 28.12
C TYR A 359 -5.94 -0.34 29.14
N TYR A 360 -5.83 -1.63 29.47
CA TYR A 360 -4.86 -2.07 30.48
C TYR A 360 -3.44 -2.14 29.92
N ALA A 361 -3.23 -2.40 28.65
CA ALA A 361 -1.94 -2.29 28.00
C ALA A 361 -1.37 -0.86 28.13
N GLU A 362 -2.18 0.18 27.92
CA GLU A 362 -1.75 1.58 28.12
C GLU A 362 -1.39 1.89 29.59
N LYS A 363 -2.14 1.33 30.55
CA LYS A 363 -1.78 1.47 31.97
C LYS A 363 -0.46 0.77 32.30
N VAL A 364 -0.21 -0.42 31.74
CA VAL A 364 1.07 -1.13 31.87
C VAL A 364 2.20 -0.32 31.23
N ARG A 365 1.99 0.23 30.01
CA ARG A 365 2.96 1.05 29.31
C ARG A 365 3.42 2.24 30.17
N LYS A 366 2.46 3.00 30.69
CA LYS A 366 2.75 4.13 31.61
C LYS A 366 3.54 3.70 32.85
N LEU A 367 3.16 2.58 33.47
CA LEU A 367 3.81 2.10 34.70
C LEU A 367 5.22 1.56 34.46
N LYS A 368 5.47 0.89 33.31
CA LYS A 368 6.77 0.26 33.03
C LYS A 368 7.80 1.21 32.41
N TYR A 369 7.36 2.12 31.57
CA TYR A 369 8.26 2.93 30.73
C TYR A 369 8.26 4.41 31.08
N ASP A 370 7.25 4.89 31.83
CA ASP A 370 7.10 6.31 32.18
C ASP A 370 7.28 7.22 30.94
N LEU A 371 6.68 6.77 29.82
CA LEU A 371 6.77 7.41 28.52
C LEU A 371 5.49 8.20 28.25
N ASP A 372 5.64 9.51 28.08
CA ASP A 372 4.56 10.41 27.71
C ASP A 372 4.61 10.67 26.18
N SER A 373 3.56 10.25 25.47
CA SER A 373 3.46 10.45 24.03
C SER A 373 3.35 11.92 23.64
N ASP A 374 2.76 12.77 24.49
CA ASP A 374 2.65 14.21 24.23
C ASP A 374 3.98 14.92 24.41
N GLU A 375 4.84 14.43 25.33
CA GLU A 375 6.22 14.90 25.48
C GLU A 375 7.06 14.55 24.23
N VAL A 376 7.00 13.28 23.79
CA VAL A 376 7.73 12.82 22.60
C VAL A 376 7.32 13.62 21.35
N LYS A 377 6.04 13.89 21.19
CA LYS A 377 5.50 14.64 20.06
C LYS A 377 6.08 16.04 19.91
N GLN A 378 6.54 16.67 20.99
CA GLN A 378 7.15 18.02 20.93
C GLN A 378 8.46 18.05 20.11
N TYR A 379 9.09 16.89 19.88
CA TYR A 379 10.34 16.74 19.12
C TYR A 379 10.10 16.26 17.69
N LEU A 380 8.87 15.91 17.31
CA LEU A 380 8.53 15.32 16.02
C LEU A 380 7.81 16.33 15.10
N GLN A 381 8.59 17.30 14.61
CA GLN A 381 8.13 18.32 13.67
C GLN A 381 8.25 17.80 12.23
N LEU A 382 7.20 17.93 11.41
CA LEU A 382 7.17 17.37 10.04
C LEU A 382 8.29 17.91 9.14
N ASP A 383 8.62 19.21 9.25
CA ASP A 383 9.71 19.83 8.51
C ASP A 383 11.06 19.26 8.89
N LYS A 384 11.30 19.06 10.22
CA LYS A 384 12.54 18.44 10.72
C LYS A 384 12.64 16.96 10.35
N LEU A 385 11.54 16.23 10.36
CA LEU A 385 11.49 14.86 9.87
C LEU A 385 11.79 14.79 8.36
N THR A 386 11.30 15.76 7.58
CA THR A 386 11.63 15.89 6.15
C THR A 386 13.14 16.14 5.96
N ASP A 387 13.73 17.05 6.73
CA ASP A 387 15.18 17.29 6.72
C ASP A 387 15.98 16.03 7.10
N ALA A 388 15.49 15.25 8.09
CA ALA A 388 16.10 13.99 8.49
C ALA A 388 16.06 12.95 7.38
N MET A 389 14.92 12.79 6.69
CA MET A 389 14.80 11.89 5.54
C MET A 389 15.77 12.29 4.41
N PHE A 390 15.89 13.57 4.11
CA PHE A 390 16.83 14.05 3.09
C PHE A 390 18.28 13.81 3.49
N TYR A 391 18.61 13.97 4.78
CA TYR A 391 19.92 13.62 5.32
C TYR A 391 20.22 12.13 5.12
N VAL A 392 19.29 11.25 5.50
CA VAL A 392 19.45 9.80 5.33
C VAL A 392 19.60 9.42 3.86
N ALA A 393 18.77 9.98 2.97
CA ALA A 393 18.89 9.76 1.55
C ALA A 393 20.22 10.25 0.97
N GLY A 394 20.74 11.38 1.47
CA GLY A 394 22.06 11.88 1.10
C GLY A 394 23.22 10.98 1.54
N GLU A 395 23.07 10.35 2.72
CA GLU A 395 24.08 9.43 3.24
C GLU A 395 24.07 8.06 2.57
N LEU A 396 22.89 7.51 2.25
CA LEU A 396 22.76 6.16 1.71
C LEU A 396 22.80 6.13 0.17
N PHE A 397 22.12 7.09 -0.48
CA PHE A 397 21.87 7.10 -1.93
C PHE A 397 22.64 8.19 -2.68
N ASN A 398 23.38 9.04 -1.98
CA ASN A 398 24.03 10.22 -2.55
C ASN A 398 23.04 11.22 -3.19
N TYR A 399 21.82 11.34 -2.63
CA TYR A 399 20.80 12.24 -3.14
C TYR A 399 20.82 13.60 -2.45
N LYS A 400 20.43 14.64 -3.20
CA LYS A 400 20.20 16.00 -2.72
C LYS A 400 18.81 16.44 -3.16
N PHE A 401 18.04 17.02 -2.23
CA PHE A 401 16.72 17.54 -2.46
C PHE A 401 16.74 19.07 -2.49
N ILE A 402 16.18 19.66 -3.54
CA ILE A 402 16.13 21.10 -3.75
C ILE A 402 14.66 21.51 -3.88
N ALA A 403 14.15 22.29 -2.92
CA ALA A 403 12.77 22.74 -2.92
C ALA A 403 12.49 23.60 -4.18
N LEU A 404 11.41 23.32 -4.87
CA LEU A 404 10.93 24.14 -5.98
C LEU A 404 9.99 25.23 -5.44
N GLU A 405 10.11 26.43 -6.01
CA GLU A 405 9.21 27.54 -5.70
C GLU A 405 7.76 27.19 -6.10
N LYS A 406 6.78 27.61 -5.30
CA LYS A 406 5.38 27.46 -5.61
C LYS A 406 5.05 28.06 -6.98
N GLY A 407 4.34 27.28 -7.80
CA GLY A 407 3.97 27.68 -9.16
C GLY A 407 5.04 27.42 -10.23
N ARG A 408 6.23 26.92 -9.89
CA ARG A 408 7.26 26.52 -10.86
C ARG A 408 6.78 25.38 -11.78
N ILE A 409 6.04 24.46 -11.19
CA ILE A 409 5.41 23.33 -11.92
C ILE A 409 3.95 23.19 -11.49
N PRO A 410 3.08 22.61 -12.36
CA PRO A 410 1.69 22.32 -12.01
C PRO A 410 1.58 21.31 -10.87
N VAL A 411 0.70 21.59 -9.91
CA VAL A 411 0.32 20.67 -8.84
C VAL A 411 -1.20 20.56 -8.76
N PHE A 412 -1.71 19.48 -8.21
CA PHE A 412 -3.15 19.23 -8.11
C PHE A 412 -3.81 19.90 -6.91
N HIS A 413 -3.05 20.37 -5.93
CA HIS A 413 -3.55 21.09 -4.75
C HIS A 413 -2.48 22.07 -4.24
N GLU A 414 -2.89 23.21 -3.67
CA GLU A 414 -1.99 24.24 -3.15
C GLU A 414 -1.06 23.78 -2.01
N ASP A 415 -1.49 22.77 -1.25
CA ASP A 415 -0.70 22.19 -0.15
C ASP A 415 0.43 21.26 -0.62
N VAL A 416 0.44 20.86 -1.88
CA VAL A 416 1.50 20.00 -2.42
C VAL A 416 2.80 20.76 -2.54
N ASN A 417 3.86 20.22 -1.93
CA ASN A 417 5.22 20.72 -2.06
C ASN A 417 6.02 19.80 -2.99
N VAL A 418 6.99 20.37 -3.70
CA VAL A 418 7.80 19.60 -4.66
C VAL A 418 9.28 19.93 -4.48
N TRP A 419 10.10 18.88 -4.56
CA TRP A 419 11.57 18.99 -4.54
C TRP A 419 12.13 18.32 -5.80
N GLU A 420 13.15 18.94 -6.36
CA GLU A 420 14.00 18.29 -7.33
C GLU A 420 14.98 17.38 -6.59
N VAL A 421 15.10 16.14 -7.07
CA VAL A 421 16.05 15.14 -6.60
C VAL A 421 17.23 15.09 -7.57
N GLN A 422 18.43 15.36 -7.07
CA GLN A 422 19.67 15.33 -7.82
C GLN A 422 20.66 14.34 -7.21
N ASP A 423 21.54 13.76 -8.01
CA ASP A 423 22.76 13.14 -7.50
C ASP A 423 23.64 14.22 -6.86
N LYS A 424 24.01 14.02 -5.62
CA LYS A 424 24.74 15.01 -4.80
C LYS A 424 26.15 15.33 -5.35
N SER A 425 26.78 14.34 -6.00
CA SER A 425 28.15 14.44 -6.47
C SER A 425 28.24 15.03 -7.86
N SER A 426 27.37 14.62 -8.80
CA SER A 426 27.38 15.06 -10.20
C SER A 426 26.44 16.24 -10.46
N GLY A 427 25.42 16.45 -9.63
CA GLY A 427 24.34 17.41 -9.88
C GLY A 427 23.34 16.93 -10.93
N GLU A 428 23.43 15.67 -11.38
CA GLU A 428 22.51 15.11 -12.35
C GLU A 428 21.09 15.04 -11.81
N HIS A 429 20.11 15.49 -12.62
CA HIS A 429 18.69 15.43 -12.30
C HIS A 429 18.19 13.96 -12.33
N ILE A 430 17.68 13.47 -11.21
CA ILE A 430 17.12 12.13 -11.05
C ILE A 430 15.61 12.14 -11.20
N GLY A 431 14.93 13.14 -10.59
CA GLY A 431 13.49 13.21 -10.65
C GLY A 431 12.89 14.32 -9.77
N LEU A 432 11.56 14.26 -9.60
CA LEU A 432 10.82 15.15 -8.71
C LEU A 432 10.11 14.36 -7.63
N TRP A 433 10.20 14.82 -6.38
CA TRP A 433 9.45 14.30 -5.25
C TRP A 433 8.34 15.27 -4.85
N TYR A 434 7.10 14.77 -4.86
CA TYR A 434 5.89 15.49 -4.44
C TYR A 434 5.49 15.05 -3.05
N LEU A 435 5.19 15.99 -2.16
CA LEU A 435 4.64 15.71 -0.83
C LEU A 435 3.26 16.36 -0.71
N ASP A 436 2.26 15.52 -0.48
CA ASP A 436 0.88 15.91 -0.17
C ASP A 436 0.56 15.52 1.29
N PRO A 437 0.83 16.41 2.30
CA PRO A 437 0.87 16.01 3.69
C PRO A 437 -0.48 15.99 4.39
N TYR A 438 -1.46 16.83 3.95
CA TYR A 438 -2.64 17.12 4.77
C TYR A 438 -3.89 16.36 4.35
N ALA A 439 -4.71 16.03 5.36
CA ALA A 439 -6.06 15.52 5.17
C ALA A 439 -6.96 16.61 4.57
N ARG A 440 -7.87 16.20 3.69
CA ARG A 440 -8.93 17.06 3.14
C ARG A 440 -10.08 16.21 2.60
N GLN A 441 -11.21 16.86 2.35
CA GLN A 441 -12.34 16.20 1.70
C GLN A 441 -11.94 15.64 0.33
N GLY A 442 -12.34 14.42 0.04
CA GLY A 442 -12.02 13.73 -1.21
C GLY A 442 -10.62 13.09 -1.26
N LYS A 443 -9.83 13.18 -0.21
CA LYS A 443 -8.55 12.47 -0.09
C LYS A 443 -8.75 11.17 0.69
N ARG A 444 -8.25 10.06 0.14
CA ARG A 444 -8.26 8.73 0.79
C ARG A 444 -7.51 8.80 2.12
N SER A 445 -8.02 8.11 3.13
CA SER A 445 -7.34 7.96 4.43
C SER A 445 -6.08 7.08 4.35
N GLY A 446 -5.24 7.14 5.37
CA GLY A 446 -3.96 6.44 5.45
C GLY A 446 -2.81 7.23 4.82
N ALA A 447 -1.69 6.56 4.62
CA ALA A 447 -0.54 7.07 3.88
C ALA A 447 -0.24 6.16 2.69
N TRP A 448 0.41 6.71 1.64
CA TRP A 448 0.84 5.92 0.49
C TRP A 448 1.88 6.67 -0.34
N ALA A 449 2.72 5.90 -1.02
CA ALA A 449 3.59 6.37 -2.08
C ALA A 449 3.06 5.97 -3.47
N THR A 450 3.35 6.75 -4.50
CA THR A 450 3.05 6.40 -5.88
C THR A 450 4.03 7.05 -6.85
N THR A 451 4.09 6.53 -8.08
CA THR A 451 4.86 7.12 -9.19
C THR A 451 3.92 7.68 -10.24
N TYR A 452 4.26 8.86 -10.75
CA TYR A 452 3.62 9.44 -11.93
C TYR A 452 4.41 9.12 -13.20
N ARG A 453 5.71 8.88 -13.07
CA ARG A 453 6.60 8.38 -14.13
C ARG A 453 7.72 7.57 -13.50
N SER A 454 7.93 6.34 -13.99
CA SER A 454 9.03 5.47 -13.58
C SER A 454 10.27 5.68 -14.44
N HIS A 455 11.44 5.26 -13.93
CA HIS A 455 12.67 5.21 -14.68
C HIS A 455 12.65 4.12 -15.75
N THR A 456 13.19 4.41 -16.94
CA THR A 456 13.53 3.42 -17.96
C THR A 456 14.61 3.99 -18.88
N THR A 457 15.40 3.11 -19.48
CA THR A 457 16.40 3.51 -20.48
C THR A 457 16.13 2.97 -21.87
N MET A 458 15.02 2.24 -22.08
CA MET A 458 14.67 1.56 -23.33
C MET A 458 14.72 2.49 -24.57
N ASP A 459 14.01 3.60 -24.53
CA ASP A 459 14.00 4.62 -25.57
C ASP A 459 14.76 5.89 -25.11
N GLY A 460 15.75 5.67 -24.21
CA GLY A 460 16.58 6.64 -23.52
C GLY A 460 16.04 7.03 -22.16
N LYS A 461 16.91 7.52 -21.29
CA LYS A 461 16.65 7.77 -19.85
C LYS A 461 15.40 8.61 -19.60
N THR A 462 14.50 8.10 -18.77
CA THR A 462 13.38 8.85 -18.18
C THR A 462 13.65 9.12 -16.72
N ASN A 463 13.28 10.31 -16.24
CA ASN A 463 13.46 10.72 -14.86
C ASN A 463 12.19 10.40 -14.05
N VAL A 464 12.35 10.06 -12.78
CA VAL A 464 11.28 9.63 -11.90
C VAL A 464 10.42 10.82 -11.45
N LEU A 465 9.10 10.66 -11.44
CA LEU A 465 8.19 11.53 -10.71
C LEU A 465 7.47 10.67 -9.66
N ALA A 466 7.70 10.95 -8.39
CA ALA A 466 7.13 10.18 -7.28
C ALA A 466 6.48 11.07 -6.25
N SER A 467 5.47 10.55 -5.54
CA SER A 467 4.83 11.28 -4.44
C SER A 467 4.68 10.44 -3.19
N ASN A 468 4.74 11.13 -2.05
CA ASN A 468 4.28 10.65 -0.76
C ASN A 468 3.05 11.44 -0.33
N ASN A 469 2.07 10.72 0.21
CA ASN A 469 0.78 11.26 0.59
C ASN A 469 0.47 10.83 2.02
N SER A 470 0.06 11.79 2.86
CA SER A 470 -0.32 11.58 4.26
C SER A 470 -1.66 12.25 4.56
N ASN A 471 -2.16 12.09 5.77
CA ASN A 471 -3.43 12.67 6.20
C ASN A 471 -3.28 13.40 7.55
N PHE A 472 -2.20 14.19 7.68
CA PHE A 472 -1.99 15.00 8.86
C PHE A 472 -3.02 16.13 8.95
N VAL A 473 -3.36 16.51 10.18
CA VAL A 473 -4.19 17.69 10.42
C VAL A 473 -3.36 18.95 10.14
N LYS A 474 -3.83 19.80 9.24
CA LYS A 474 -3.13 21.04 8.89
C LYS A 474 -3.07 21.96 10.12
N PRO A 475 -1.87 22.40 10.55
CA PRO A 475 -1.73 23.29 11.70
C PRO A 475 -2.23 24.70 11.36
N ALA A 476 -2.45 25.54 12.38
CA ALA A 476 -2.72 26.93 12.19
C ALA A 476 -1.52 27.65 11.51
N PRO A 477 -1.74 28.75 10.76
CA PRO A 477 -0.64 29.47 10.13
C PRO A 477 0.43 29.89 11.12
N GLY A 478 1.68 29.48 10.87
CA GLY A 478 2.83 29.78 11.73
C GLY A 478 3.08 28.78 12.86
N GLU A 479 2.24 27.76 13.01
CA GLU A 479 2.47 26.67 13.96
C GLU A 479 3.18 25.48 13.29
N ALA A 480 4.07 24.83 14.03
CA ALA A 480 4.72 23.60 13.57
C ALA A 480 3.71 22.44 13.55
N LEU A 481 3.76 21.63 12.51
CA LEU A 481 3.02 20.35 12.51
C LEU A 481 3.79 19.34 13.34
N LEU A 482 3.20 18.96 14.47
CA LEU A 482 3.73 17.93 15.37
C LEU A 482 2.99 16.61 15.11
N VAL A 483 3.75 15.54 14.94
CA VAL A 483 3.22 14.21 14.66
C VAL A 483 3.55 13.22 15.79
N SER A 484 2.86 12.08 15.84
CA SER A 484 3.19 10.99 16.75
C SER A 484 4.47 10.24 16.30
N TRP A 485 5.03 9.37 17.16
CA TRP A 485 6.13 8.50 16.75
C TRP A 485 5.70 7.56 15.62
N ASP A 486 4.50 6.98 15.70
CA ASP A 486 3.92 6.14 14.65
C ASP A 486 3.77 6.88 13.32
N ASP A 487 3.27 8.12 13.36
CA ASP A 487 3.18 8.97 12.16
C ASP A 487 4.56 9.27 11.56
N ALA A 488 5.57 9.51 12.39
CA ALA A 488 6.94 9.73 11.96
C ALA A 488 7.55 8.47 11.34
N THR A 489 7.29 7.30 11.93
CA THR A 489 7.67 5.99 11.37
C THR A 489 7.02 5.77 10.01
N THR A 490 5.69 5.98 9.92
CA THR A 490 4.94 5.89 8.66
C THR A 490 5.48 6.87 7.60
N PHE A 491 5.89 8.07 8.00
CA PHE A 491 6.45 9.05 7.08
C PHE A 491 7.79 8.60 6.50
N PHE A 492 8.66 7.99 7.30
CA PHE A 492 9.89 7.33 6.84
C PHE A 492 9.59 6.11 5.95
N HIS A 493 8.58 5.32 6.30
CA HIS A 493 8.10 4.18 5.51
C HIS A 493 7.75 4.60 4.08
N GLU A 494 6.85 5.58 3.93
CA GLU A 494 6.44 6.06 2.61
C GLU A 494 7.60 6.65 1.80
N PHE A 495 8.55 7.29 2.50
CA PHE A 495 9.76 7.79 1.85
C PHE A 495 10.69 6.67 1.38
N GLY A 496 10.69 5.51 2.05
CA GLY A 496 11.41 4.31 1.61
C GLY A 496 10.91 3.80 0.25
N HIS A 497 9.60 3.82 0.03
CA HIS A 497 9.03 3.55 -1.30
C HIS A 497 9.51 4.57 -2.33
N ALA A 498 9.51 5.87 -2.01
CA ALA A 498 9.97 6.90 -2.92
C ALA A 498 11.45 6.71 -3.30
N LEU A 499 12.32 6.39 -2.33
CA LEU A 499 13.73 6.09 -2.59
C LEU A 499 13.90 4.87 -3.49
N HIS A 500 13.06 3.83 -3.32
CA HIS A 500 13.05 2.68 -4.21
C HIS A 500 12.67 3.07 -5.66
N PHE A 501 11.76 4.03 -5.83
CA PHE A 501 11.42 4.54 -7.17
C PHE A 501 12.58 5.36 -7.76
N PHE A 502 13.21 6.27 -6.99
CA PHE A 502 14.32 7.09 -7.46
C PHE A 502 15.59 6.30 -7.77
N ALA A 503 15.86 5.24 -7.02
CA ALA A 503 17.02 4.39 -7.22
C ALA A 503 16.91 3.46 -8.44
N SER A 504 15.70 3.30 -9.00
CA SER A 504 15.48 2.40 -10.15
C SER A 504 16.44 2.69 -11.30
N ASN A 505 17.07 1.62 -11.82
CA ASN A 505 17.96 1.69 -12.98
C ASN A 505 17.68 0.50 -13.90
N VAL A 506 16.49 0.48 -14.51
CA VAL A 506 16.04 -0.61 -15.39
C VAL A 506 15.93 -0.16 -16.83
N LYS A 507 16.11 -1.10 -17.77
CA LYS A 507 15.97 -0.84 -19.20
C LYS A 507 14.49 -0.82 -19.60
N TYR A 508 13.73 -1.81 -19.22
CA TYR A 508 12.36 -2.03 -19.67
C TYR A 508 11.32 -1.61 -18.61
N PRO A 509 10.20 -0.97 -19.02
CA PRO A 509 9.12 -0.58 -18.12
C PRO A 509 8.60 -1.70 -17.21
N THR A 510 8.39 -2.92 -17.74
CA THR A 510 7.92 -4.08 -16.98
C THR A 510 8.82 -4.42 -15.79
N LEU A 511 10.12 -4.14 -15.85
CA LEU A 511 11.05 -4.41 -14.75
C LEU A 511 10.85 -3.47 -13.53
N ASN A 512 10.09 -2.39 -13.67
CA ASN A 512 9.65 -1.57 -12.52
C ASN A 512 8.53 -2.23 -11.69
N SER A 513 7.95 -3.35 -12.16
CA SER A 513 6.92 -4.07 -11.40
C SER A 513 7.48 -4.62 -10.09
N GLY A 514 6.66 -4.61 -9.04
CA GLY A 514 7.04 -5.18 -7.74
C GLY A 514 6.63 -6.64 -7.61
N VAL A 515 7.38 -7.40 -6.80
CA VAL A 515 6.96 -8.71 -6.28
C VAL A 515 6.23 -8.44 -4.96
N ARG A 516 4.99 -8.96 -4.80
CA ARG A 516 4.06 -8.50 -3.76
C ARG A 516 4.58 -8.67 -2.34
N ASP A 517 5.17 -9.79 -2.01
CA ASP A 517 5.73 -10.07 -0.68
C ASP A 517 7.14 -9.48 -0.45
N TYR A 518 7.63 -8.68 -1.41
CA TYR A 518 8.85 -7.90 -1.32
C TYR A 518 8.58 -6.38 -1.32
N THR A 519 7.34 -5.97 -1.60
CA THR A 519 6.98 -4.56 -1.80
C THR A 519 7.25 -3.70 -0.56
N GLU A 520 7.06 -4.27 0.64
CA GLU A 520 7.20 -3.52 1.90
C GLU A 520 8.63 -3.55 2.48
N PHE A 521 9.55 -4.28 1.85
CA PHE A 521 10.92 -4.39 2.36
C PHE A 521 11.65 -3.04 2.43
N GLN A 522 11.62 -2.27 1.35
CA GLN A 522 12.35 -1.01 1.26
C GLN A 522 11.77 0.08 2.18
N SER A 523 10.45 0.09 2.32
CA SER A 523 9.73 1.01 3.18
C SER A 523 9.99 0.71 4.67
N GLN A 524 9.79 -0.54 5.10
CA GLN A 524 10.05 -0.98 6.47
C GLN A 524 11.53 -0.82 6.85
N LEU A 525 12.45 -1.05 5.90
CA LEU A 525 13.87 -0.88 6.19
C LEU A 525 14.22 0.57 6.51
N LEU A 526 13.64 1.55 5.79
CA LEU A 526 13.94 2.95 6.03
C LEU A 526 13.44 3.47 7.38
N GLU A 527 12.40 2.87 7.95
CA GLU A 527 11.90 3.19 9.30
C GLU A 527 13.00 3.13 10.37
N ARG A 528 13.98 2.20 10.18
CA ARG A 528 15.08 1.98 11.13
C ARG A 528 15.96 3.21 11.33
N TRP A 529 16.08 4.08 10.32
CA TRP A 529 16.90 5.29 10.43
C TRP A 529 16.30 6.38 11.32
N LEU A 530 14.97 6.41 11.53
CA LEU A 530 14.32 7.35 12.45
C LEU A 530 14.89 7.26 13.86
N SER A 531 15.22 6.06 14.34
CA SER A 531 15.72 5.81 15.69
C SER A 531 17.25 5.83 15.81
N THR A 532 17.98 6.19 14.75
CA THR A 532 19.43 6.29 14.80
C THR A 532 19.89 7.53 15.58
N ASP A 533 21.02 7.43 16.29
CA ASP A 533 21.55 8.53 17.11
C ASP A 533 21.80 9.79 16.29
N ARG A 534 22.19 9.67 15.00
CA ARG A 534 22.40 10.84 14.14
C ARG A 534 21.10 11.58 13.85
N VAL A 535 20.03 10.86 13.53
CA VAL A 535 18.71 11.46 13.27
C VAL A 535 18.16 12.08 14.55
N ILE A 536 18.17 11.34 15.65
CA ILE A 536 17.66 11.82 16.95
C ILE A 536 18.38 13.11 17.37
N ASN A 537 19.71 13.10 17.39
CA ASN A 537 20.48 14.24 17.93
C ASN A 537 20.47 15.48 17.03
N GLN A 538 20.29 15.32 15.71
CA GLN A 538 20.40 16.45 14.78
C GLN A 538 19.03 17.01 14.35
N PHE A 539 17.98 16.19 14.32
CA PHE A 539 16.72 16.58 13.73
C PHE A 539 15.53 16.51 14.70
N LEU A 540 15.56 15.61 15.70
CA LEU A 540 14.48 15.53 16.67
C LEU A 540 14.70 16.57 17.77
N VAL A 541 14.36 17.82 17.44
CA VAL A 541 14.54 18.97 18.32
C VAL A 541 13.21 19.52 18.81
N HIS A 542 13.18 20.00 20.05
CA HIS A 542 11.95 20.52 20.68
C HIS A 542 11.41 21.76 19.93
N ASN A 543 10.12 21.75 19.61
CA ASN A 543 9.47 22.74 18.75
C ASN A 543 9.55 24.19 19.22
N LYS A 544 9.71 24.43 20.54
CA LYS A 544 9.77 25.78 21.13
C LYS A 544 11.16 26.20 21.49
N THR A 545 12.01 25.26 21.98
CA THR A 545 13.35 25.60 22.46
C THR A 545 14.46 25.32 21.46
N GLY A 546 14.21 24.40 20.51
CA GLY A 546 15.22 23.91 19.57
C GLY A 546 16.24 22.94 20.20
N ASP A 547 16.08 22.58 21.46
CA ASP A 547 16.97 21.64 22.13
C ASP A 547 16.77 20.21 21.58
N PRO A 548 17.84 19.40 21.42
CA PRO A 548 17.72 18.01 21.01
C PRO A 548 16.95 17.18 22.05
N MET A 549 16.37 16.07 21.60
CA MET A 549 15.64 15.15 22.48
C MET A 549 16.55 14.66 23.61
N PRO A 550 16.13 14.75 24.89
CA PRO A 550 16.93 14.30 26.01
C PRO A 550 17.25 12.80 25.93
N LYS A 551 18.48 12.45 26.26
CA LYS A 551 18.93 11.03 26.24
C LYS A 551 18.01 10.13 27.07
N GLU A 552 17.52 10.61 28.20
CA GLU A 552 16.59 9.86 29.05
C GLU A 552 15.28 9.51 28.31
N LEU A 553 14.73 10.45 27.54
CA LEU A 553 13.54 10.21 26.72
C LEU A 553 13.83 9.23 25.58
N VAL A 554 14.99 9.34 24.93
CA VAL A 554 15.45 8.39 23.91
C VAL A 554 15.58 6.97 24.48
N ASP A 555 16.18 6.84 25.68
CA ASP A 555 16.33 5.55 26.35
C ASP A 555 14.98 4.93 26.72
N LYS A 556 14.00 5.74 27.14
CA LYS A 556 12.61 5.31 27.38
C LYS A 556 11.94 4.80 26.08
N ILE A 557 12.08 5.53 24.96
CA ILE A 557 11.54 5.12 23.65
C ILE A 557 12.15 3.79 23.22
N LYS A 558 13.49 3.66 23.27
CA LYS A 558 14.19 2.42 22.90
C LYS A 558 13.76 1.25 23.80
N LYS A 559 13.58 1.47 25.09
CA LYS A 559 13.13 0.44 26.03
C LYS A 559 11.69 0.00 25.77
N ALA A 560 10.84 0.91 25.26
CA ALA A 560 9.45 0.63 24.93
C ALA A 560 9.25 0.02 23.53
N SER A 561 10.28 -0.10 22.70
CA SER A 561 10.18 -0.55 21.31
C SER A 561 9.63 -1.96 21.13
N THR A 562 9.82 -2.84 22.13
CA THR A 562 9.27 -4.21 22.14
C THR A 562 8.01 -4.36 22.98
N PHE A 563 7.44 -3.24 23.44
CA PHE A 563 6.18 -3.26 24.18
C PHE A 563 5.02 -3.70 23.29
N ASN A 564 4.16 -4.55 23.80
CA ASN A 564 2.95 -5.04 23.11
C ASN A 564 3.19 -5.84 21.82
N GLN A 565 4.40 -6.32 21.59
CA GLN A 565 4.76 -7.09 20.39
C GLN A 565 4.06 -8.44 20.31
N GLY A 566 3.67 -9.03 21.44
CA GLY A 566 2.81 -10.22 21.50
C GLY A 566 1.46 -9.94 20.86
N PHE A 567 0.79 -8.88 21.28
CA PHE A 567 -0.49 -8.45 20.75
C PHE A 567 -0.43 -8.15 19.24
N GLU A 568 0.47 -7.26 18.84
CA GLU A 568 0.58 -6.80 17.45
C GLU A 568 0.87 -7.94 16.48
N THR A 569 1.80 -8.83 16.89
CA THR A 569 2.18 -9.98 16.07
C THR A 569 1.04 -11.00 15.98
N THR A 570 0.36 -11.30 17.10
CA THR A 570 -0.69 -12.31 17.15
C THR A 570 -1.94 -11.87 16.39
N GLU A 571 -2.44 -10.62 16.61
CA GLU A 571 -3.62 -10.12 15.88
C GLU A 571 -3.41 -10.12 14.36
N TYR A 572 -2.19 -9.77 13.92
CA TYR A 572 -1.81 -9.75 12.52
C TYR A 572 -1.70 -11.16 11.93
N LEU A 573 -0.90 -12.04 12.58
CA LEU A 573 -0.69 -13.41 12.10
C LEU A 573 -1.98 -14.23 12.06
N ALA A 574 -2.89 -14.03 13.02
CA ALA A 574 -4.19 -14.70 13.00
C ALA A 574 -4.95 -14.40 11.69
N SER A 575 -4.98 -13.12 11.27
CA SER A 575 -5.59 -12.72 10.00
C SER A 575 -4.83 -13.27 8.78
N ALA A 576 -3.50 -13.29 8.81
CA ALA A 576 -2.68 -13.80 7.70
C ALA A 576 -2.78 -15.33 7.52
N ILE A 577 -2.80 -16.07 8.62
CA ILE A 577 -3.01 -17.51 8.60
C ILE A 577 -4.43 -17.85 8.14
N MET A 578 -5.43 -17.08 8.59
CA MET A 578 -6.81 -17.22 8.18
C MET A 578 -6.98 -17.02 6.67
N ASP A 579 -6.41 -15.94 6.11
CA ASP A 579 -6.38 -15.69 4.66
C ASP A 579 -5.83 -16.92 3.90
N MET A 580 -4.68 -17.43 4.32
CA MET A 580 -4.07 -18.59 3.65
C MET A 580 -4.93 -19.84 3.78
N LYS A 581 -5.44 -20.16 4.96
CA LYS A 581 -6.24 -21.35 5.21
C LYS A 581 -7.56 -21.37 4.43
N PHE A 582 -8.26 -20.23 4.29
CA PHE A 582 -9.43 -20.12 3.44
C PHE A 582 -9.16 -20.49 1.97
N HIS A 583 -7.99 -20.11 1.46
CA HIS A 583 -7.64 -20.33 0.06
C HIS A 583 -6.97 -21.68 -0.22
N LEU A 584 -6.60 -22.41 0.83
CA LEU A 584 -6.13 -23.80 0.75
C LEU A 584 -7.28 -24.82 0.90
N THR A 585 -8.37 -24.43 1.56
CA THR A 585 -9.52 -25.30 1.86
C THR A 585 -10.44 -25.44 0.65
N ASP A 586 -11.18 -26.56 0.60
CA ASP A 586 -12.29 -26.74 -0.35
C ASP A 586 -13.51 -25.92 0.10
N PRO A 587 -13.91 -24.88 -0.65
CA PRO A 587 -15.00 -23.99 -0.24
C PRO A 587 -16.41 -24.50 -0.57
N SER A 588 -16.57 -25.74 -1.06
CA SER A 588 -17.84 -26.25 -1.60
C SER A 588 -19.02 -26.19 -0.61
N ASN A 589 -18.75 -26.29 0.69
CA ASN A 589 -19.77 -26.23 1.75
C ASN A 589 -19.22 -25.44 2.96
N ILE A 590 -18.49 -24.37 2.71
CA ILE A 590 -17.85 -23.62 3.77
C ILE A 590 -18.87 -22.79 4.54
N ASP A 591 -18.86 -22.94 5.86
CA ASP A 591 -19.48 -22.03 6.83
C ASP A 591 -18.36 -21.13 7.35
N VAL A 592 -18.41 -19.85 7.02
CA VAL A 592 -17.33 -18.90 7.25
C VAL A 592 -17.07 -18.67 8.73
N ASP A 593 -18.11 -18.46 9.54
CA ASP A 593 -17.99 -18.26 10.98
C ASP A 593 -17.46 -19.48 11.69
N LYS A 594 -18.00 -20.64 11.34
CA LYS A 594 -17.53 -21.91 11.89
C LYS A 594 -16.08 -22.18 11.55
N PHE A 595 -15.68 -21.95 10.29
CA PHE A 595 -14.30 -22.13 9.84
C PHE A 595 -13.33 -21.19 10.54
N GLU A 596 -13.72 -19.91 10.69
CA GLU A 596 -12.94 -18.92 11.44
C GLU A 596 -12.74 -19.40 12.89
N LYS A 597 -13.83 -19.76 13.56
CA LYS A 597 -13.78 -20.22 14.94
C LYS A 597 -12.91 -21.47 15.11
N GLU A 598 -13.13 -22.52 14.33
CA GLU A 598 -12.38 -23.77 14.42
C GLU A 598 -10.88 -23.55 14.14
N THR A 599 -10.56 -22.71 13.16
CA THR A 599 -9.17 -22.36 12.87
C THR A 599 -8.49 -21.63 14.02
N LEU A 600 -9.16 -20.66 14.67
CA LEU A 600 -8.61 -19.95 15.81
C LEU A 600 -8.47 -20.85 17.04
N ASP A 601 -9.42 -21.76 17.28
CA ASP A 601 -9.36 -22.76 18.34
C ASP A 601 -8.15 -23.71 18.13
N ASP A 602 -7.91 -24.18 16.90
CA ASP A 602 -6.74 -25.04 16.54
C ASP A 602 -5.42 -24.30 16.72
N LEU A 603 -5.37 -23.01 16.42
CA LEU A 603 -4.22 -22.14 16.64
C LEU A 603 -4.00 -21.80 18.12
N LYS A 604 -4.95 -22.12 18.99
CA LYS A 604 -4.97 -21.72 20.41
C LYS A 604 -4.86 -20.21 20.55
N MET A 605 -5.64 -19.48 19.72
CA MET A 605 -5.69 -18.02 19.79
C MET A 605 -6.08 -17.56 21.20
N PRO A 606 -5.30 -16.67 21.84
CA PRO A 606 -5.68 -16.12 23.15
C PRO A 606 -7.05 -15.44 23.09
N SER A 607 -7.90 -15.71 24.08
CA SER A 607 -9.28 -15.19 24.12
C SER A 607 -9.37 -13.68 24.39
N GLU A 608 -8.28 -13.09 24.88
CA GLU A 608 -8.17 -11.69 25.29
C GLU A 608 -7.97 -10.73 24.11
N LEU A 609 -7.75 -11.25 22.91
CA LEU A 609 -7.58 -10.42 21.71
C LEU A 609 -8.26 -11.02 20.48
N PRO A 610 -8.81 -10.18 19.58
CA PRO A 610 -9.35 -10.62 18.29
C PRO A 610 -8.25 -10.70 17.23
N MET A 611 -8.59 -11.27 16.08
CA MET A 611 -7.81 -11.03 14.85
C MET A 611 -7.84 -9.54 14.49
N ARG A 612 -6.77 -9.05 13.87
CA ARG A 612 -6.71 -7.68 13.34
C ARG A 612 -7.88 -7.38 12.39
N HIS A 613 -8.21 -8.31 11.53
CA HIS A 613 -9.36 -8.31 10.65
C HIS A 613 -10.09 -9.63 10.81
N ARG A 614 -11.31 -9.61 11.34
CA ARG A 614 -12.20 -10.77 11.23
C ARG A 614 -12.64 -10.92 9.77
N THR A 615 -12.90 -12.14 9.37
CA THR A 615 -13.22 -12.51 7.98
C THR A 615 -14.32 -11.66 7.37
N PRO A 616 -15.46 -11.37 8.05
CA PRO A 616 -16.57 -10.61 7.48
C PRO A 616 -16.25 -9.14 7.13
N HIS A 617 -15.18 -8.57 7.67
CA HIS A 617 -14.71 -7.22 7.32
C HIS A 617 -13.26 -7.16 6.83
N PHE A 618 -12.71 -8.30 6.39
CA PHE A 618 -11.34 -8.36 5.90
C PHE A 618 -11.21 -7.81 4.47
N GLY A 619 -11.32 -6.50 4.33
CA GLY A 619 -11.29 -5.81 3.03
C GLY A 619 -10.05 -6.08 2.19
N HIS A 620 -8.86 -6.24 2.80
CA HIS A 620 -7.63 -6.60 2.08
C HIS A 620 -7.79 -7.86 1.23
N VAL A 621 -8.59 -8.83 1.70
CA VAL A 621 -8.76 -10.14 1.07
C VAL A 621 -10.03 -10.23 0.24
N PHE A 622 -11.14 -9.61 0.68
CA PHE A 622 -12.46 -9.81 0.09
C PHE A 622 -13.05 -8.59 -0.64
N SER A 623 -12.41 -7.40 -0.57
CA SER A 623 -12.76 -6.25 -1.42
C SER A 623 -12.04 -6.27 -2.77
N GLY A 624 -11.25 -7.31 -3.06
CA GLY A 624 -10.44 -7.47 -4.27
C GLY A 624 -9.42 -8.59 -4.12
N GLU A 625 -8.49 -8.67 -5.06
CA GLU A 625 -7.50 -9.75 -5.10
C GLU A 625 -6.07 -9.31 -4.68
N GLY A 626 -5.89 -8.03 -4.40
CA GLY A 626 -4.56 -7.47 -4.18
C GLY A 626 -3.76 -8.18 -3.08
N TYR A 627 -4.42 -8.51 -1.97
CA TYR A 627 -3.83 -9.15 -0.81
C TYR A 627 -4.34 -10.58 -0.55
N ALA A 628 -5.25 -11.11 -1.37
CA ALA A 628 -5.72 -12.48 -1.20
C ALA A 628 -4.55 -13.47 -1.31
N THR A 629 -4.34 -14.29 -0.28
CA THR A 629 -3.18 -15.15 -0.04
C THR A 629 -1.83 -14.40 0.01
N ALA A 630 -1.87 -13.11 0.25
CA ALA A 630 -0.67 -12.27 0.27
C ALA A 630 -0.57 -11.39 1.53
N TYR A 631 -1.47 -11.54 2.50
CA TYR A 631 -1.40 -10.77 3.74
C TYR A 631 -0.20 -11.15 4.61
N TYR A 632 0.33 -12.38 4.48
CA TYR A 632 1.60 -12.79 5.06
C TYR A 632 2.80 -11.94 4.61
N GLY A 633 2.67 -11.22 3.49
CA GLY A 633 3.76 -10.48 2.85
C GLY A 633 4.38 -9.39 3.73
N TYR A 634 3.62 -8.79 4.67
CA TYR A 634 4.16 -7.85 5.64
C TYR A 634 5.17 -8.53 6.58
N MET A 635 4.86 -9.72 7.10
CA MET A 635 5.79 -10.49 7.93
C MET A 635 6.99 -10.99 7.13
N TRP A 636 6.76 -11.39 5.87
CA TRP A 636 7.83 -11.80 4.97
C TRP A 636 8.84 -10.67 4.76
N ALA A 637 8.35 -9.48 4.45
CA ALA A 637 9.16 -8.28 4.28
C ALA A 637 9.87 -7.88 5.60
N ASP A 638 9.20 -8.05 6.74
CA ASP A 638 9.76 -7.72 8.05
C ASP A 638 10.93 -8.64 8.44
N VAL A 639 10.88 -9.95 8.07
CA VAL A 639 12.04 -10.86 8.20
C VAL A 639 13.23 -10.34 7.39
N LEU A 640 13.00 -9.98 6.13
CA LEU A 640 14.03 -9.41 5.27
C LEU A 640 14.61 -8.11 5.86
N THR A 641 13.75 -7.24 6.36
CA THR A 641 14.09 -5.95 6.94
C THR A 641 14.93 -6.08 8.20
N SER A 642 14.50 -6.94 9.12
CA SER A 642 15.23 -7.18 10.38
C SER A 642 16.62 -7.73 10.10
N ASP A 643 16.74 -8.74 9.22
CA ASP A 643 18.03 -9.33 8.85
C ASP A 643 18.92 -8.36 8.04
N ALA A 644 18.35 -7.53 7.17
CA ALA A 644 19.10 -6.50 6.44
C ALA A 644 19.58 -5.38 7.36
N SER A 645 18.80 -5.01 8.39
CA SER A 645 19.23 -4.01 9.37
C SER A 645 20.41 -4.51 10.22
N GLU A 646 20.47 -5.81 10.52
CA GLU A 646 21.63 -6.43 11.19
C GLU A 646 22.92 -6.32 10.34
N ALA A 647 22.84 -6.37 9.00
CA ALA A 647 24.01 -6.15 8.16
C ALA A 647 24.66 -4.77 8.40
N PHE A 648 23.85 -3.76 8.64
CA PHE A 648 24.33 -2.43 9.03
C PHE A 648 24.87 -2.40 10.46
N ALA A 649 24.16 -3.02 11.40
CA ALA A 649 24.57 -3.05 12.80
C ALA A 649 25.91 -3.80 13.00
N GLU A 650 26.18 -4.83 12.20
CA GLU A 650 27.41 -5.62 12.18
C GLU A 650 28.60 -4.86 11.54
N ALA A 651 28.33 -3.86 10.69
CA ALA A 651 29.35 -3.15 9.95
C ALA A 651 30.04 -2.05 10.82
N PRO A 652 31.34 -1.76 10.57
CA PRO A 652 32.08 -0.76 11.37
C PRO A 652 31.47 0.65 11.35
N GLY A 653 30.83 1.05 10.24
CA GLY A 653 30.16 2.34 10.07
C GLY A 653 28.73 2.36 10.59
N GLY A 654 28.19 1.24 11.11
CA GLY A 654 26.82 1.10 11.58
C GLY A 654 25.82 1.40 10.48
N PHE A 655 24.68 1.99 10.83
CA PHE A 655 23.59 2.36 9.89
C PHE A 655 24.02 3.33 8.78
N TYR A 656 25.24 3.85 8.81
CA TYR A 656 25.80 4.75 7.79
C TYR A 656 27.06 4.19 7.13
N ASP A 657 27.28 2.87 7.25
CA ASP A 657 28.38 2.20 6.55
C ASP A 657 28.22 2.30 5.04
N LYS A 658 29.24 2.83 4.36
CA LYS A 658 29.16 3.16 2.94
C LYS A 658 29.18 1.91 2.04
N ASP A 659 29.88 0.85 2.47
CA ASP A 659 29.97 -0.39 1.68
C ASP A 659 28.65 -1.17 1.75
N VAL A 660 28.02 -1.21 2.94
CA VAL A 660 26.70 -1.82 3.10
C VAL A 660 25.64 -1.00 2.37
N ALA A 661 25.69 0.35 2.48
CA ALA A 661 24.77 1.23 1.75
C ALA A 661 24.91 1.06 0.23
N LYS A 662 26.14 0.94 -0.28
CA LYS A 662 26.35 0.69 -1.70
C LYS A 662 25.75 -0.65 -2.14
N LYS A 663 25.96 -1.75 -1.40
CA LYS A 663 25.35 -3.04 -1.69
C LYS A 663 23.81 -2.98 -1.62
N LEU A 664 23.25 -2.25 -0.64
CA LEU A 664 21.81 -2.01 -0.55
C LEU A 664 21.26 -1.39 -1.81
N VAL A 665 21.90 -0.32 -2.30
CA VAL A 665 21.48 0.36 -3.53
C VAL A 665 21.65 -0.54 -4.75
N ASP A 666 22.83 -1.14 -4.91
CA ASP A 666 23.19 -1.91 -6.11
C ASP A 666 22.36 -3.19 -6.28
N TYR A 667 21.97 -3.86 -5.19
CA TYR A 667 21.29 -5.15 -5.25
C TYR A 667 19.81 -5.11 -4.89
N LEU A 668 19.38 -4.24 -3.95
CA LEU A 668 18.03 -4.29 -3.40
C LEU A 668 17.12 -3.13 -3.83
N PHE A 669 17.69 -2.01 -4.31
CA PHE A 669 16.92 -0.85 -4.74
C PHE A 669 16.96 -0.65 -6.25
N SER A 670 18.16 -0.54 -6.85
CA SER A 670 18.33 -0.17 -8.26
C SER A 670 17.84 -1.22 -9.25
N PRO A 671 18.05 -2.53 -9.05
CA PRO A 671 17.65 -3.54 -10.03
C PRO A 671 16.14 -3.72 -10.15
N ARG A 672 15.36 -3.30 -9.16
CA ARG A 672 13.92 -3.54 -9.17
C ARG A 672 13.60 -5.03 -9.39
N ASN A 673 12.92 -5.36 -10.49
CA ASN A 673 12.59 -6.75 -10.87
C ASN A 673 13.48 -7.29 -12.02
N SER A 674 14.60 -6.64 -12.31
CA SER A 674 15.61 -7.19 -13.25
C SER A 674 16.27 -8.45 -12.68
N ILE A 675 16.42 -8.51 -11.35
CA ILE A 675 16.93 -9.67 -10.63
C ILE A 675 15.77 -10.26 -9.79
N ASP A 676 15.71 -11.59 -9.67
CA ASP A 676 14.76 -12.22 -8.73
C ASP A 676 15.04 -11.70 -7.31
N PRO A 677 14.04 -11.23 -6.54
CA PRO A 677 14.28 -10.63 -5.23
C PRO A 677 15.02 -11.52 -4.23
N ALA A 678 14.83 -12.85 -4.29
CA ALA A 678 15.57 -13.77 -3.43
C ALA A 678 17.05 -13.84 -3.82
N GLU A 679 17.35 -13.78 -5.12
CA GLU A 679 18.72 -13.71 -5.61
C GLU A 679 19.37 -12.37 -5.25
N ALA A 680 18.67 -11.27 -5.47
CA ALA A 680 19.11 -9.93 -5.09
C ALA A 680 19.44 -9.85 -3.59
N TYR A 681 18.62 -10.47 -2.74
CA TYR A 681 18.86 -10.53 -1.31
C TYR A 681 20.12 -11.34 -0.97
N ARG A 682 20.33 -12.49 -1.61
CA ARG A 682 21.57 -13.29 -1.46
C ARG A 682 22.83 -12.54 -1.90
N LEU A 683 22.75 -11.75 -2.97
CA LEU A 683 23.85 -10.87 -3.40
C LEU A 683 24.18 -9.80 -2.37
N PHE A 684 23.18 -9.27 -1.69
CA PHE A 684 23.35 -8.28 -0.60
C PHE A 684 23.93 -8.92 0.67
N ARG A 685 23.26 -9.98 1.18
CA ARG A 685 23.54 -10.54 2.52
C ARG A 685 24.52 -11.73 2.50
N GLY A 686 24.76 -12.34 1.33
CA GLY A 686 25.57 -13.57 1.17
C GLY A 686 24.83 -14.86 1.54
N ARG A 687 23.57 -14.78 1.94
CA ARG A 687 22.70 -15.89 2.35
C ARG A 687 21.22 -15.48 2.24
N ASP A 688 20.32 -16.43 2.41
CA ASP A 688 18.91 -16.12 2.62
C ASP A 688 18.68 -15.40 3.96
N ALA A 689 17.57 -14.65 4.05
CA ALA A 689 17.19 -13.97 5.29
C ALA A 689 16.94 -14.98 6.42
N ASN A 690 17.27 -14.57 7.65
CA ASN A 690 17.09 -15.39 8.84
C ASN A 690 15.98 -14.84 9.72
N ILE A 691 14.99 -15.68 10.04
CA ILE A 691 13.89 -15.37 10.96
C ILE A 691 14.37 -14.95 12.36
N GLU A 692 15.57 -15.41 12.78
CA GLU A 692 16.14 -15.05 14.08
C GLU A 692 16.30 -13.54 14.27
N ALA A 693 16.61 -12.83 13.20
CA ALA A 693 16.73 -11.38 13.23
C ALA A 693 15.39 -10.71 13.62
N LEU A 694 14.29 -11.17 13.01
CA LEU A 694 12.94 -10.71 13.38
C LEU A 694 12.61 -11.04 14.84
N MET A 695 12.95 -12.26 15.29
CA MET A 695 12.67 -12.67 16.68
C MET A 695 13.42 -11.79 17.68
N ARG A 696 14.70 -11.46 17.42
CA ARG A 696 15.48 -10.51 18.23
C ARG A 696 14.85 -9.11 18.23
N ASP A 697 14.48 -8.62 17.07
CA ASP A 697 13.90 -7.30 16.89
C ASP A 697 12.58 -7.13 17.68
N ARG A 698 11.76 -8.16 17.70
CA ARG A 698 10.50 -8.20 18.47
C ARG A 698 10.68 -8.59 19.95
N GLY A 699 11.92 -8.88 20.38
CA GLY A 699 12.20 -9.33 21.75
C GLY A 699 11.57 -10.69 22.07
N PHE A 700 11.36 -11.54 21.05
CA PHE A 700 10.86 -12.90 21.24
C PHE A 700 11.99 -13.87 21.56
N PRO A 701 11.78 -14.85 22.48
CA PRO A 701 12.77 -15.90 22.71
C PRO A 701 12.89 -16.76 21.45
N PHE A 702 14.12 -16.97 21.01
CA PHE A 702 14.47 -17.90 19.96
C PHE A 702 15.35 -19.01 20.53
N LYS A 703 15.01 -20.28 20.24
CA LYS A 703 15.77 -21.46 20.69
C LYS A 703 16.62 -22.02 19.56
#